data_8a5a336c035d20d861d464f219042676
#
_entry.id   8a5a336c035d20d861d464f219042676
#
_cell.length_a   1.000
_cell.length_b   1.000
_cell.length_c   1.000
_cell.angle_alpha   90.00
_cell.angle_beta   90.00
_cell.angle_gamma   90.00
#
_symmetry.space_group_name_H-M   'P 1'
#
loop_
_entity.id
_entity.type
_entity.pdbx_description
1 polymer ?
#
loop_
_entity_poly.entity_id
_entity_poly.type
_entity_poly.pdbx_seq_one_letter_code
_entity_poly.pdbx_strand_id
1 'polypeptide(L)'
;SVHAQMSTGQISGHAKDPTGAVVPNVNVTVASAGIGVTRSTVTNESGYYIVTNLPVGTYEVSGEVAGFKKFVKSGIVLNAGAAIAVDVELAVGETTERVEVTATLQSVVTDTSQVGRLVGRDQLLELPVGGRSFINLIGMQAGVSHTGNFNDFVYSPYGVGSWTINGSRGYQNLWQIDGVVNVRTRANNFLTGTMSIDAVQEVQVVTAGFKAEHGRNSGSQINFVSKSGTQEYHGALFWYGRNDKFDAKEFFALTKPHLRWNNYGWTLGGPIYIPGKWNTDKSRLFFFFNQEWNKRRAGSTAVGWVPPMELREGNLNTPYRPAALAVPVDPLSKAPFPGNIIPKIRFSRNGSAFTKVIPPPTFPDQYVGNNLIRTLLARNDVRIHMAKVDYNLGRTRFSVRLNQSDTWDYSPQNFALEATQDYDRPKKNGTIQITSTLNPSSINEFLFGATVDVNKIMPAGKGFDRRSYGMDFPYFFPAAQKLMGEKLPNVSISGVGSFTGGPYPAKSTGPIYQWRDNFTKILSNHTLKFGVYVEAAQQNDMDSVLVGAAGMNQNGVFWFTASAANPLTTRNAWADMLLGNFDTYEEIGLRAYIPWRSNMYEAFAQDSWKVRPDLTLEYGLRWSYMPPFGSAWGNFQSFNPNFYDFKQAVTVRADGSVEPGSGFLYNGITLPGKDWPKAATGRLPFAADPESKRLFHDLPKTLTETHHLWAPRLGFAWDIAGAHQTILRGGFGMFSDRITCNDWSHPGGVSPLQP
;
A
#
# COMPACT_ATOMS: atom_id res chain seq x y z
N SER A 1 -15.36 -27.19 -1.26
CA SER A 1 -15.92 -25.87 -1.00
C SER A 1 -14.99 -24.80 -1.52
N VAL A 2 -15.47 -23.99 -2.40
CA VAL A 2 -14.63 -23.10 -3.19
C VAL A 2 -15.00 -21.67 -2.90
N HIS A 3 -14.03 -20.87 -2.46
CA HIS A 3 -14.20 -19.44 -2.29
C HIS A 3 -13.31 -18.71 -3.29
N ALA A 4 -13.85 -18.44 -4.46
CA ALA A 4 -13.16 -17.76 -5.51
C ALA A 4 -12.96 -16.31 -5.30
N GLN A 5 -13.76 -15.74 -4.48
CA GLN A 5 -13.70 -14.32 -4.20
C GLN A 5 -13.94 -14.12 -2.73
N MET A 6 -13.06 -13.39 -2.11
CA MET A 6 -13.18 -13.06 -0.70
C MET A 6 -14.43 -12.21 -0.37
N SER A 7 -15.35 -11.99 -1.31
CA SER A 7 -16.63 -11.28 -1.12
C SER A 7 -17.86 -12.18 -1.16
N THR A 8 -17.69 -13.49 -1.38
CA THR A 8 -18.77 -14.49 -1.42
C THR A 8 -18.50 -15.63 -0.47
N GLY A 9 -19.55 -16.37 -0.10
CA GLY A 9 -19.47 -17.58 0.70
C GLY A 9 -20.22 -18.74 0.05
N GLN A 10 -20.41 -19.83 0.79
CA GLN A 10 -21.18 -21.00 0.36
C GLN A 10 -21.94 -21.62 1.50
N ILE A 11 -23.02 -22.32 1.15
CA ILE A 11 -23.82 -23.15 2.05
C ILE A 11 -23.87 -24.56 1.48
N SER A 12 -23.55 -25.56 2.31
CA SER A 12 -23.60 -26.98 1.97
C SER A 12 -24.26 -27.76 3.10
N GLY A 13 -24.61 -29.01 2.89
CA GLY A 13 -25.17 -29.87 3.93
C GLY A 13 -25.68 -31.18 3.37
N HIS A 14 -26.26 -31.99 4.26
CA HIS A 14 -26.90 -33.25 3.93
C HIS A 14 -28.38 -33.19 4.29
N ALA A 15 -29.21 -33.76 3.44
CA ALA A 15 -30.60 -34.04 3.77
C ALA A 15 -30.70 -35.42 4.43
N LYS A 16 -31.34 -35.45 5.60
CA LYS A 16 -31.51 -36.64 6.43
C LYS A 16 -32.98 -36.80 6.85
N ASP A 17 -33.41 -38.02 6.95
CA ASP A 17 -34.69 -38.36 7.54
C ASP A 17 -34.61 -38.45 9.08
N PRO A 18 -35.73 -38.69 9.82
CA PRO A 18 -35.72 -38.82 11.27
C PRO A 18 -34.89 -40.00 11.83
N THR A 19 -34.51 -40.95 10.98
CA THR A 19 -33.64 -42.06 11.37
C THR A 19 -32.17 -41.76 11.17
N GLY A 20 -31.86 -40.61 10.58
CA GLY A 20 -30.50 -40.20 10.21
C GLY A 20 -30.04 -40.71 8.82
N ALA A 21 -30.90 -41.43 8.08
CA ALA A 21 -30.60 -41.88 6.73
C ALA A 21 -30.60 -40.71 5.74
N VAL A 22 -29.67 -40.73 4.76
CA VAL A 22 -29.55 -39.66 3.75
C VAL A 22 -30.71 -39.75 2.75
N VAL A 23 -31.25 -38.59 2.36
CA VAL A 23 -32.35 -38.47 1.41
C VAL A 23 -31.86 -37.79 0.13
N PRO A 24 -31.78 -38.50 -1.00
CA PRO A 24 -31.47 -37.94 -2.31
C PRO A 24 -32.67 -37.20 -2.90
N ASN A 25 -32.42 -36.41 -3.97
CA ASN A 25 -33.43 -35.70 -4.77
C ASN A 25 -34.29 -34.67 -3.96
N VAL A 26 -33.80 -34.20 -2.83
CA VAL A 26 -34.42 -33.08 -2.10
C VAL A 26 -34.15 -31.78 -2.87
N ASN A 27 -35.18 -31.05 -3.20
CA ASN A 27 -35.04 -29.71 -3.76
C ASN A 27 -34.68 -28.71 -2.64
N VAL A 28 -33.44 -28.23 -2.65
CA VAL A 28 -32.94 -27.29 -1.68
C VAL A 28 -32.89 -25.89 -2.29
N THR A 29 -33.54 -24.92 -1.62
CA THR A 29 -33.50 -23.53 -2.01
C THR A 29 -32.81 -22.71 -0.92
N VAL A 30 -31.84 -21.90 -1.35
CA VAL A 30 -31.09 -20.95 -0.52
C VAL A 30 -31.47 -19.55 -0.99
N ALA A 31 -32.10 -18.77 -0.13
CA ALA A 31 -32.63 -17.44 -0.46
C ALA A 31 -32.19 -16.39 0.55
N SER A 32 -31.92 -15.18 0.06
CA SER A 32 -31.75 -13.98 0.87
C SER A 32 -32.65 -12.87 0.32
N ALA A 33 -33.73 -12.61 1.01
CA ALA A 33 -34.68 -11.58 0.62
C ALA A 33 -34.02 -10.20 0.62
N GLY A 34 -33.23 -9.89 1.66
CA GLY A 34 -32.61 -8.56 1.84
C GLY A 34 -31.76 -8.10 0.66
N ILE A 35 -31.14 -9.01 -0.09
CA ILE A 35 -30.29 -8.71 -1.26
C ILE A 35 -30.84 -9.29 -2.57
N GLY A 36 -32.06 -9.84 -2.55
CA GLY A 36 -32.76 -10.34 -3.75
C GLY A 36 -32.07 -11.56 -4.41
N VAL A 37 -31.44 -12.43 -3.63
CA VAL A 37 -30.72 -13.61 -4.17
C VAL A 37 -31.49 -14.88 -3.82
N THR A 38 -31.78 -15.70 -4.82
CA THR A 38 -32.32 -17.06 -4.66
C THR A 38 -31.57 -18.03 -5.55
N ARG A 39 -31.19 -19.19 -4.99
CA ARG A 39 -30.50 -20.29 -5.68
C ARG A 39 -31.15 -21.61 -5.28
N SER A 40 -31.34 -22.50 -6.22
CA SER A 40 -31.85 -23.83 -5.96
C SER A 40 -30.91 -24.89 -6.50
N THR A 41 -30.83 -26.01 -5.80
CA THR A 41 -30.07 -27.21 -6.16
C THR A 41 -30.84 -28.44 -5.68
N VAL A 42 -30.37 -29.62 -6.07
CA VAL A 42 -30.96 -30.89 -5.66
C VAL A 42 -29.89 -31.74 -4.97
N THR A 43 -30.25 -32.45 -3.89
CA THR A 43 -29.31 -33.35 -3.21
C THR A 43 -28.95 -34.55 -4.12
N ASN A 44 -27.67 -34.95 -4.08
CA ASN A 44 -27.14 -36.08 -4.80
C ASN A 44 -27.47 -37.45 -4.13
N GLU A 45 -26.93 -38.55 -4.62
CA GLU A 45 -27.16 -39.90 -4.06
C GLU A 45 -26.72 -40.05 -2.61
N SER A 46 -25.72 -39.27 -2.15
CA SER A 46 -25.30 -39.24 -0.76
C SER A 46 -26.09 -38.23 0.09
N GLY A 47 -27.18 -37.68 -0.42
CA GLY A 47 -27.97 -36.65 0.24
C GLY A 47 -27.27 -35.30 0.33
N TYR A 48 -26.10 -35.13 -0.28
CA TYR A 48 -25.31 -33.93 -0.19
C TYR A 48 -25.77 -32.84 -1.18
N TYR A 49 -25.79 -31.59 -0.72
CA TYR A 49 -25.99 -30.43 -1.55
C TYR A 49 -24.96 -29.33 -1.27
N ILE A 50 -24.72 -28.50 -2.23
CA ILE A 50 -23.87 -27.31 -2.10
C ILE A 50 -24.36 -26.19 -3.00
N VAL A 51 -24.37 -24.98 -2.45
CA VAL A 51 -24.62 -23.72 -3.18
C VAL A 51 -23.43 -22.80 -2.92
N THR A 52 -22.69 -22.49 -3.98
CA THR A 52 -21.47 -21.68 -3.93
C THR A 52 -21.71 -20.27 -4.45
N ASN A 53 -20.73 -19.38 -4.22
CA ASN A 53 -20.70 -18.02 -4.74
C ASN A 53 -21.91 -17.16 -4.33
N LEU A 54 -22.34 -17.35 -3.09
CA LEU A 54 -23.39 -16.57 -2.45
C LEU A 54 -22.81 -15.26 -1.90
N PRO A 55 -23.38 -14.09 -2.22
CA PRO A 55 -23.01 -12.82 -1.61
C PRO A 55 -23.13 -12.86 -0.09
N VAL A 56 -22.38 -12.00 0.60
CA VAL A 56 -22.50 -11.82 2.05
C VAL A 56 -23.90 -11.34 2.41
N GLY A 57 -24.50 -11.95 3.42
CA GLY A 57 -25.84 -11.62 3.85
C GLY A 57 -26.48 -12.66 4.76
N THR A 58 -27.74 -12.42 5.14
CA THR A 58 -28.54 -13.37 5.92
C THR A 58 -29.40 -14.21 4.98
N TYR A 59 -29.37 -15.51 5.16
CA TYR A 59 -29.99 -16.50 4.30
C TYR A 59 -31.01 -17.36 5.03
N GLU A 60 -31.93 -17.89 4.25
CA GLU A 60 -32.84 -18.96 4.57
C GLU A 60 -32.54 -20.16 3.68
N VAL A 61 -32.51 -21.35 4.27
CA VAL A 61 -32.40 -22.64 3.57
C VAL A 61 -33.71 -23.36 3.72
N SER A 62 -34.33 -23.79 2.62
CA SER A 62 -35.51 -24.65 2.62
C SER A 62 -35.26 -25.91 1.81
N GLY A 63 -35.84 -27.03 2.28
CA GLY A 63 -35.78 -28.35 1.64
C GLY A 63 -37.16 -28.94 1.43
N GLU A 64 -37.43 -29.43 0.22
CA GLU A 64 -38.71 -30.01 -0.16
C GLU A 64 -38.53 -31.33 -0.92
N VAL A 65 -39.24 -32.36 -0.52
CA VAL A 65 -39.34 -33.64 -1.20
C VAL A 65 -40.67 -34.33 -0.88
N ALA A 66 -41.21 -35.08 -1.81
CA ALA A 66 -42.50 -35.77 -1.63
C ALA A 66 -42.46 -36.75 -0.43
N GLY A 67 -43.49 -36.72 0.41
CA GLY A 67 -43.60 -37.56 1.61
C GLY A 67 -43.00 -36.99 2.90
N PHE A 68 -42.39 -35.80 2.82
CA PHE A 68 -41.85 -35.08 3.97
C PHE A 68 -42.40 -33.66 4.08
N LYS A 69 -42.46 -33.16 5.32
CA LYS A 69 -42.76 -31.74 5.58
C LYS A 69 -41.71 -30.84 5.03
N LYS A 70 -42.09 -29.65 4.60
CA LYS A 70 -41.17 -28.63 4.17
C LYS A 70 -40.27 -28.18 5.33
N PHE A 71 -38.94 -28.36 5.17
CA PHE A 71 -37.94 -27.84 6.09
C PHE A 71 -37.62 -26.39 5.76
N VAL A 72 -37.48 -25.54 6.79
CA VAL A 72 -37.03 -24.14 6.65
C VAL A 72 -36.12 -23.78 7.82
N LYS A 73 -34.92 -23.31 7.51
CA LYS A 73 -33.98 -22.77 8.50
C LYS A 73 -33.61 -21.35 8.11
N SER A 74 -33.98 -20.39 8.94
CA SER A 74 -33.77 -18.97 8.73
C SER A 74 -32.70 -18.37 9.62
N GLY A 75 -32.23 -17.14 9.34
CA GLY A 75 -31.24 -16.44 10.16
C GLY A 75 -29.80 -16.89 9.96
N ILE A 76 -29.47 -17.57 8.86
CA ILE A 76 -28.12 -18.04 8.56
C ILE A 76 -27.27 -16.87 8.08
N VAL A 77 -26.34 -16.38 8.90
CA VAL A 77 -25.41 -15.30 8.55
C VAL A 77 -24.26 -15.86 7.76
N LEU A 78 -24.18 -15.52 6.46
CA LEU A 78 -23.10 -15.93 5.57
C LEU A 78 -22.12 -14.78 5.38
N ASN A 79 -20.88 -14.98 5.86
CA ASN A 79 -19.80 -14.05 5.73
C ASN A 79 -18.93 -14.36 4.50
N ALA A 80 -18.10 -13.41 4.09
CA ALA A 80 -17.17 -13.62 2.98
C ALA A 80 -16.17 -14.74 3.30
N GLY A 81 -15.96 -15.59 2.31
CA GLY A 81 -15.09 -16.75 2.47
C GLY A 81 -15.63 -17.85 3.40
N ALA A 82 -16.82 -17.70 3.96
CA ALA A 82 -17.38 -18.73 4.83
C ALA A 82 -17.90 -19.95 4.03
N ALA A 83 -17.63 -21.14 4.56
CA ALA A 83 -18.23 -22.41 4.14
C ALA A 83 -19.04 -22.95 5.31
N ILE A 84 -20.34 -22.78 5.25
CA ILE A 84 -21.27 -23.11 6.33
C ILE A 84 -21.99 -24.42 6.00
N ALA A 85 -21.99 -25.37 6.95
CA ALA A 85 -22.80 -26.56 6.83
C ALA A 85 -24.19 -26.30 7.44
N VAL A 86 -25.22 -26.63 6.69
CA VAL A 86 -26.63 -26.58 7.09
C VAL A 86 -27.30 -27.88 6.67
N ASP A 87 -27.47 -28.79 7.60
CA ASP A 87 -28.20 -30.02 7.32
C ASP A 87 -29.70 -29.74 7.23
N VAL A 88 -30.37 -30.45 6.32
CA VAL A 88 -31.84 -30.42 6.12
C VAL A 88 -32.43 -31.64 6.80
N GLU A 89 -33.00 -31.44 7.97
CA GLU A 89 -33.63 -32.49 8.78
C GLU A 89 -35.12 -32.62 8.41
N LEU A 90 -35.44 -33.65 7.61
CA LEU A 90 -36.77 -33.87 7.10
C LEU A 90 -37.65 -34.60 8.08
N ALA A 91 -38.85 -34.14 8.35
CA ALA A 91 -39.87 -34.81 9.14
C ALA A 91 -40.92 -35.43 8.22
N VAL A 92 -41.36 -36.65 8.48
CA VAL A 92 -42.40 -37.34 7.72
C VAL A 92 -43.73 -36.58 7.82
N GLY A 93 -44.39 -36.34 6.70
CA GLY A 93 -45.68 -35.66 6.65
C GLY A 93 -45.97 -35.06 5.28
N GLU A 94 -47.08 -34.32 5.14
CA GLU A 94 -47.39 -33.64 3.88
C GLU A 94 -46.50 -32.42 3.66
N THR A 95 -46.16 -32.14 2.41
CA THR A 95 -45.31 -31.00 1.98
C THR A 95 -45.95 -29.62 2.30
N THR A 96 -47.23 -29.59 2.58
CA THR A 96 -47.94 -28.37 3.02
C THR A 96 -47.67 -27.98 4.48
N GLU A 97 -47.13 -28.91 5.30
CA GLU A 97 -46.73 -28.63 6.66
C GLU A 97 -45.25 -28.14 6.71
N ARG A 98 -44.98 -27.20 7.63
CA ARG A 98 -43.66 -26.53 7.73
C ARG A 98 -43.01 -26.81 9.07
N VAL A 99 -41.73 -27.15 9.06
CA VAL A 99 -40.85 -27.18 10.25
C VAL A 99 -39.89 -25.99 10.15
N GLU A 100 -40.00 -25.05 11.10
CA GLU A 100 -39.20 -23.84 11.13
C GLU A 100 -38.17 -23.90 12.27
N VAL A 101 -36.89 -23.68 11.91
CA VAL A 101 -35.75 -23.63 12.84
C VAL A 101 -35.04 -22.27 12.69
N THR A 102 -34.86 -21.54 13.76
CA THR A 102 -34.10 -20.29 13.75
C THR A 102 -32.65 -20.58 14.15
N ALA A 103 -31.69 -20.14 13.34
CA ALA A 103 -30.28 -20.26 13.67
C ALA A 103 -29.91 -19.22 14.76
N THR A 104 -29.44 -19.70 15.92
CA THR A 104 -29.13 -18.84 17.08
C THR A 104 -27.64 -18.55 17.28
N LEU A 105 -26.75 -19.15 16.50
CA LEU A 105 -25.31 -19.01 16.67
C LEU A 105 -24.60 -18.74 15.34
N GLN A 106 -23.47 -18.05 15.43
CA GLN A 106 -22.53 -17.90 14.33
C GLN A 106 -22.03 -19.31 13.91
N SER A 107 -22.40 -19.74 12.72
CA SER A 107 -22.06 -21.08 12.23
C SER A 107 -20.55 -21.23 12.10
N VAL A 108 -20.01 -22.31 12.65
CA VAL A 108 -18.57 -22.63 12.52
C VAL A 108 -18.29 -22.95 11.05
N VAL A 109 -17.23 -22.38 10.50
CA VAL A 109 -16.76 -22.69 9.14
C VAL A 109 -16.21 -24.13 9.19
N THR A 110 -16.79 -25.08 8.44
CA THR A 110 -16.46 -26.50 8.57
C THR A 110 -15.67 -27.07 7.40
N ASP A 111 -15.83 -26.52 6.22
CA ASP A 111 -15.48 -27.17 4.95
C ASP A 111 -14.32 -26.50 4.21
N THR A 112 -13.33 -25.93 4.90
CA THR A 112 -12.14 -25.37 4.27
C THR A 112 -10.88 -25.54 5.12
N SER A 113 -9.77 -25.78 4.45
CA SER A 113 -8.44 -25.85 5.05
C SER A 113 -7.85 -24.47 5.41
N GLN A 114 -8.44 -23.40 4.91
CA GLN A 114 -7.94 -22.03 5.13
C GLN A 114 -8.02 -21.64 6.59
N VAL A 115 -6.93 -21.06 7.09
CA VAL A 115 -6.86 -20.46 8.43
C VAL A 115 -6.95 -18.95 8.27
N GLY A 116 -7.97 -18.39 8.86
CA GLY A 116 -8.22 -16.96 8.78
C GLY A 116 -9.21 -16.51 9.83
N ARG A 117 -9.40 -15.22 9.92
CA ARG A 117 -10.37 -14.60 10.80
C ARG A 117 -11.16 -13.52 10.09
N LEU A 118 -12.38 -13.42 10.51
CA LEU A 118 -13.29 -12.35 10.10
C LEU A 118 -13.35 -11.29 11.21
N VAL A 119 -13.21 -10.03 10.84
CA VAL A 119 -13.58 -8.89 11.67
C VAL A 119 -14.96 -8.43 11.19
N GLY A 120 -15.98 -8.78 11.94
CA GLY A 120 -17.36 -8.47 11.60
C GLY A 120 -17.73 -7.01 11.87
N ARG A 121 -18.90 -6.64 11.37
CA ARG A 121 -19.40 -5.26 11.45
C ARG A 121 -19.48 -4.71 12.87
N ASP A 122 -19.98 -5.50 13.83
CA ASP A 122 -20.14 -5.05 15.22
C ASP A 122 -18.76 -4.75 15.84
N GLN A 123 -17.77 -5.59 15.59
CA GLN A 123 -16.40 -5.34 16.03
C GLN A 123 -15.80 -4.09 15.38
N LEU A 124 -16.11 -3.84 14.09
CA LEU A 124 -15.63 -2.66 13.37
C LEU A 124 -16.20 -1.35 13.94
N LEU A 125 -17.45 -1.34 14.36
CA LEU A 125 -18.16 -0.12 14.78
C LEU A 125 -18.10 0.14 16.29
N GLU A 126 -18.11 -0.91 17.10
CA GLU A 126 -18.30 -0.81 18.54
C GLU A 126 -16.99 -0.87 19.34
N LEU A 127 -15.94 -1.49 18.77
CA LEU A 127 -14.64 -1.50 19.44
C LEU A 127 -13.98 -0.11 19.38
N PRO A 128 -13.48 0.42 20.52
CA PRO A 128 -12.85 1.72 20.60
C PRO A 128 -11.45 1.71 19.99
N VAL A 129 -11.36 1.83 18.66
CA VAL A 129 -10.08 1.92 17.96
C VAL A 129 -9.65 3.36 17.75
N GLY A 130 -8.39 3.66 18.04
CA GLY A 130 -7.81 4.99 17.88
C GLY A 130 -7.96 5.52 16.44
N GLY A 131 -8.51 6.74 16.32
CA GLY A 131 -8.71 7.39 15.01
C GLY A 131 -9.69 6.68 14.07
N ARG A 132 -10.53 5.77 14.57
CA ARG A 132 -11.42 4.91 13.79
C ARG A 132 -10.68 4.09 12.71
N SER A 133 -9.44 3.70 13.03
CA SER A 133 -8.62 2.88 12.15
C SER A 133 -8.95 1.40 12.33
N PHE A 134 -9.89 0.89 11.54
CA PHE A 134 -10.25 -0.54 11.60
C PHE A 134 -9.07 -1.48 11.24
N ILE A 135 -8.03 -0.98 10.58
CA ILE A 135 -6.81 -1.74 10.29
C ILE A 135 -6.12 -2.18 11.59
N ASN A 136 -6.24 -1.40 12.67
CA ASN A 136 -5.69 -1.77 13.96
C ASN A 136 -6.33 -3.04 14.54
N LEU A 137 -7.56 -3.38 14.15
CA LEU A 137 -8.21 -4.63 14.53
C LEU A 137 -7.56 -5.87 13.89
N ILE A 138 -6.87 -5.70 12.75
CA ILE A 138 -6.07 -6.76 12.14
C ILE A 138 -4.90 -7.13 13.03
N GLY A 139 -4.29 -6.15 13.71
CA GLY A 139 -3.20 -6.36 14.66
C GLY A 139 -3.55 -7.17 15.89
N MET A 140 -4.83 -7.31 16.19
CA MET A 140 -5.34 -8.16 17.29
C MET A 140 -5.48 -9.64 16.90
N GLN A 141 -5.16 -10.00 15.64
CA GLN A 141 -5.28 -11.37 15.16
C GLN A 141 -4.06 -12.20 15.57
N ALA A 142 -4.27 -13.49 15.82
CA ALA A 142 -3.19 -14.42 16.09
C ALA A 142 -2.20 -14.47 14.91
N GLY A 143 -0.91 -14.48 15.21
CA GLY A 143 0.16 -14.50 14.21
C GLY A 143 0.46 -13.13 13.56
N VAL A 144 -0.26 -12.07 13.92
CA VAL A 144 -0.01 -10.71 13.40
C VAL A 144 0.89 -9.94 14.35
N SER A 145 1.97 -9.38 13.84
CA SER A 145 2.87 -8.47 14.56
C SER A 145 2.91 -7.13 13.84
N HIS A 146 2.93 -6.06 14.60
CA HIS A 146 2.98 -4.68 14.09
C HIS A 146 4.10 -3.92 14.79
N THR A 147 4.96 -3.27 14.01
CA THR A 147 6.09 -2.48 14.52
C THR A 147 5.76 -1.00 14.72
N GLY A 148 4.59 -0.54 14.29
CA GLY A 148 4.12 0.82 14.43
C GLY A 148 3.29 1.04 15.70
N ASN A 149 2.88 2.29 15.90
CA ASN A 149 2.01 2.67 16.99
C ASN A 149 0.54 2.37 16.66
N PHE A 150 -0.17 1.63 17.49
CA PHE A 150 -1.62 1.37 17.34
C PHE A 150 -2.47 2.65 17.35
N ASN A 151 -1.92 3.77 17.80
CA ASN A 151 -2.55 5.08 17.73
C ASN A 151 -2.31 5.80 16.41
N ASP A 152 -1.51 5.23 15.49
CA ASP A 152 -1.30 5.83 14.19
C ASP A 152 -2.60 5.82 13.40
N PHE A 153 -2.97 6.99 12.92
CA PHE A 153 -4.10 7.13 12.02
C PHE A 153 -3.74 6.45 10.69
N VAL A 154 -4.65 5.66 10.13
CA VAL A 154 -4.50 4.91 8.85
C VAL A 154 -4.07 5.78 7.66
N TYR A 155 -4.10 7.05 7.84
CA TYR A 155 -3.86 8.06 6.80
C TYR A 155 -2.39 8.44 6.68
N SER A 156 -1.48 7.53 7.06
CA SER A 156 -0.05 7.73 6.81
C SER A 156 0.20 8.00 5.33
N PRO A 157 1.01 9.00 5.03
CA PRO A 157 1.39 9.32 3.66
C PRO A 157 2.07 8.17 2.93
N TYR A 158 2.66 7.23 3.62
CA TYR A 158 3.36 6.08 3.03
C TYR A 158 2.52 4.79 3.03
N GLY A 159 1.25 4.84 3.46
CA GLY A 159 0.39 3.68 3.57
C GLY A 159 0.65 2.87 4.85
N VAL A 160 -0.08 1.77 4.99
CA VAL A 160 0.05 0.84 6.11
C VAL A 160 0.96 -0.29 5.67
N GLY A 161 2.21 -0.31 6.15
CA GLY A 161 3.19 -1.24 5.62
C GLY A 161 3.96 -2.09 6.63
N SER A 162 3.72 -1.89 7.93
CA SER A 162 4.55 -2.49 8.96
C SER A 162 3.94 -3.76 9.59
N TRP A 163 3.02 -4.41 8.91
CA TRP A 163 2.35 -5.61 9.40
C TRP A 163 3.10 -6.86 8.96
N THR A 164 3.50 -7.68 9.92
CA THR A 164 4.10 -8.99 9.71
C THR A 164 3.10 -10.05 10.14
N ILE A 165 2.76 -10.97 9.26
CA ILE A 165 1.80 -12.03 9.53
C ILE A 165 2.51 -13.37 9.38
N ASN A 166 2.50 -14.20 10.44
CA ASN A 166 3.19 -15.49 10.51
C ASN A 166 4.68 -15.40 10.11
N GLY A 167 5.38 -14.32 10.52
CA GLY A 167 6.79 -14.11 10.21
C GLY A 167 7.09 -13.65 8.78
N SER A 168 6.07 -13.36 7.96
CA SER A 168 6.26 -12.80 6.62
C SER A 168 6.80 -11.37 6.68
N ARG A 169 7.39 -10.90 5.58
CA ARG A 169 7.75 -9.48 5.46
C ARG A 169 6.49 -8.63 5.25
N GLY A 170 6.50 -7.39 5.72
CA GLY A 170 5.34 -6.49 5.63
C GLY A 170 4.76 -6.32 4.23
N TYR A 171 5.60 -6.36 3.19
CA TYR A 171 5.20 -6.24 1.80
C TYR A 171 4.69 -7.55 1.16
N GLN A 172 4.74 -8.66 1.88
CA GLN A 172 4.18 -9.95 1.44
C GLN A 172 2.70 -10.09 1.76
N ASN A 173 2.06 -9.08 2.31
CA ASN A 173 0.62 -9.07 2.57
C ASN A 173 -0.13 -8.44 1.39
N LEU A 174 -1.16 -9.12 0.90
CA LEU A 174 -2.00 -8.61 -0.19
C LEU A 174 -3.23 -7.91 0.37
N TRP A 175 -3.34 -6.63 0.07
CA TRP A 175 -4.51 -5.81 0.42
C TRP A 175 -5.46 -5.73 -0.75
N GLN A 176 -6.75 -5.97 -0.50
CA GLN A 176 -7.79 -5.96 -1.52
C GLN A 176 -9.04 -5.24 -1.04
N ILE A 177 -9.83 -4.71 -1.97
CA ILE A 177 -11.20 -4.23 -1.75
C ILE A 177 -12.10 -4.98 -2.74
N ASP A 178 -13.05 -5.78 -2.23
CA ASP A 178 -13.91 -6.67 -3.03
C ASP A 178 -13.12 -7.51 -4.03
N GLY A 179 -11.97 -8.04 -3.59
CA GLY A 179 -11.08 -8.87 -4.41
C GLY A 179 -10.20 -8.12 -5.42
N VAL A 180 -10.27 -6.79 -5.48
CA VAL A 180 -9.39 -5.95 -6.31
C VAL A 180 -8.16 -5.54 -5.52
N VAL A 181 -6.99 -5.79 -6.08
CA VAL A 181 -5.69 -5.41 -5.52
C VAL A 181 -5.66 -3.92 -5.21
N ASN A 182 -5.32 -3.57 -3.98
CA ASN A 182 -5.30 -2.20 -3.48
C ASN A 182 -3.95 -1.87 -2.84
N VAL A 183 -2.88 -2.07 -3.59
CA VAL A 183 -1.49 -1.85 -3.15
C VAL A 183 -0.75 -0.88 -4.07
N ARG A 184 0.32 -0.31 -3.56
CA ARG A 184 1.23 0.54 -4.33
C ARG A 184 2.19 -0.30 -5.15
N THR A 185 2.30 0.00 -6.44
CA THR A 185 3.28 -0.65 -7.33
C THR A 185 4.71 -0.29 -6.99
N ARG A 186 4.94 0.95 -6.53
CA ARG A 186 6.27 1.47 -6.26
C ARG A 186 6.86 0.93 -4.96
N ALA A 187 6.14 1.04 -3.86
CA ALA A 187 6.68 0.81 -2.52
C ALA A 187 5.99 -0.38 -1.85
N ASN A 188 6.72 -1.47 -1.71
CA ASN A 188 6.52 -2.53 -0.72
C ASN A 188 5.07 -3.02 -0.55
N ASN A 189 4.26 -3.04 -1.63
CA ASN A 189 2.86 -3.47 -1.60
C ASN A 189 2.02 -2.84 -0.46
N PHE A 190 2.34 -1.61 -0.06
CA PHE A 190 1.56 -0.92 0.96
C PHE A 190 0.14 -0.64 0.48
N LEU A 191 -0.81 -0.70 1.40
CA LEU A 191 -2.20 -0.33 1.15
C LEU A 191 -2.27 1.08 0.53
N THR A 192 -2.85 1.20 -0.66
CA THR A 192 -2.93 2.49 -1.36
C THR A 192 -3.96 3.42 -0.81
N GLY A 193 -5.21 3.00 -0.83
CA GLY A 193 -6.35 3.78 -0.40
C GLY A 193 -7.11 3.09 0.72
N THR A 194 -7.90 3.83 1.47
CA THR A 194 -8.75 3.29 2.51
C THR A 194 -10.22 3.42 2.13
N MET A 195 -11.06 2.72 2.86
CA MET A 195 -12.52 2.88 2.86
C MET A 195 -12.96 3.52 4.18
N SER A 196 -14.11 4.16 4.17
CA SER A 196 -14.81 4.50 5.40
C SER A 196 -15.16 3.23 6.17
N ILE A 197 -14.96 3.21 7.49
CA ILE A 197 -15.38 2.09 8.33
C ILE A 197 -16.89 1.83 8.22
N ASP A 198 -17.69 2.89 8.00
CA ASP A 198 -19.12 2.79 7.80
C ASP A 198 -19.52 2.19 6.45
N ALA A 199 -18.61 2.15 5.48
CA ALA A 199 -18.77 1.52 4.18
C ALA A 199 -18.23 0.08 4.12
N VAL A 200 -17.52 -0.37 5.15
CA VAL A 200 -17.03 -1.75 5.27
C VAL A 200 -18.11 -2.61 5.90
N GLN A 201 -18.40 -3.75 5.26
CA GLN A 201 -19.29 -4.78 5.80
C GLN A 201 -18.52 -5.69 6.77
N GLU A 202 -17.34 -6.11 6.34
CA GLU A 202 -16.45 -6.99 7.10
C GLU A 202 -15.03 -6.95 6.54
N VAL A 203 -14.05 -7.37 7.34
CA VAL A 203 -12.67 -7.55 6.92
C VAL A 203 -12.29 -9.02 7.07
N GLN A 204 -11.93 -9.64 5.98
CA GLN A 204 -11.42 -11.01 5.95
C GLN A 204 -9.90 -11.01 5.96
N VAL A 205 -9.31 -11.75 6.89
CA VAL A 205 -7.87 -11.95 7.00
C VAL A 205 -7.58 -13.45 6.91
N VAL A 206 -6.97 -13.90 5.81
CA VAL A 206 -6.51 -15.27 5.63
C VAL A 206 -5.02 -15.29 5.87
N THR A 207 -4.57 -16.06 6.85
CA THR A 207 -3.18 -16.06 7.31
C THR A 207 -2.41 -17.30 6.89
N ALA A 208 -3.09 -18.39 6.56
CA ALA A 208 -2.48 -19.63 6.12
C ALA A 208 -3.49 -20.51 5.33
N GLY A 209 -3.00 -21.58 4.72
CA GLY A 209 -3.83 -22.57 4.04
C GLY A 209 -4.44 -22.05 2.72
N PHE A 210 -3.75 -21.15 2.01
CA PHE A 210 -4.27 -20.57 0.78
C PHE A 210 -4.50 -21.63 -0.29
N LYS A 211 -5.71 -21.64 -0.86
CA LYS A 211 -6.06 -22.46 -2.02
C LYS A 211 -5.33 -21.98 -3.28
N ALA A 212 -5.32 -22.82 -4.34
CA ALA A 212 -4.63 -22.50 -5.59
C ALA A 212 -5.20 -21.25 -6.29
N GLU A 213 -6.44 -20.86 -6.01
CA GLU A 213 -7.05 -19.63 -6.50
C GLU A 213 -6.40 -18.34 -5.97
N HIS A 214 -5.70 -18.41 -4.83
CA HIS A 214 -4.95 -17.30 -4.26
C HIS A 214 -3.51 -17.30 -4.77
N GLY A 215 -3.10 -16.25 -5.44
CA GLY A 215 -1.76 -16.04 -5.96
C GLY A 215 -1.21 -14.67 -5.62
N ARG A 216 -0.21 -14.24 -6.37
CA ARG A 216 0.46 -12.95 -6.33
C ARG A 216 1.31 -12.69 -5.08
N ASN A 217 1.08 -13.40 -3.99
CA ASN A 217 1.60 -13.06 -2.68
C ASN A 217 1.76 -14.31 -1.80
N SER A 218 2.78 -14.33 -0.92
CA SER A 218 3.11 -15.47 -0.06
C SER A 218 2.77 -15.28 1.41
N GLY A 219 2.48 -14.05 1.86
CA GLY A 219 2.22 -13.73 3.27
C GLY A 219 0.74 -13.94 3.64
N SER A 220 -0.06 -12.92 3.62
CA SER A 220 -1.49 -12.98 3.94
C SER A 220 -2.36 -12.38 2.85
N GLN A 221 -3.65 -12.72 2.88
CA GLN A 221 -4.68 -12.13 2.04
C GLN A 221 -5.64 -11.34 2.93
N ILE A 222 -5.71 -10.04 2.75
CA ILE A 222 -6.57 -9.14 3.52
C ILE A 222 -7.55 -8.48 2.57
N ASN A 223 -8.83 -8.79 2.72
CA ASN A 223 -9.86 -8.25 1.85
C ASN A 223 -10.92 -7.47 2.63
N PHE A 224 -11.14 -6.24 2.22
CA PHE A 224 -12.22 -5.39 2.70
C PHE A 224 -13.45 -5.62 1.84
N VAL A 225 -14.51 -6.13 2.44
CA VAL A 225 -15.79 -6.33 1.78
C VAL A 225 -16.64 -5.09 1.96
N SER A 226 -17.05 -4.48 0.85
CA SER A 226 -17.86 -3.28 0.88
C SER A 226 -19.34 -3.59 1.12
N LYS A 227 -20.05 -2.67 1.77
CA LYS A 227 -21.50 -2.73 1.90
C LYS A 227 -22.20 -2.64 0.55
N SER A 228 -23.37 -3.25 0.48
CA SER A 228 -24.34 -3.15 -0.62
C SER A 228 -25.64 -2.53 -0.11
N GLY A 229 -26.46 -2.03 -1.03
CA GLY A 229 -27.84 -1.70 -0.74
C GLY A 229 -28.69 -2.95 -0.50
N THR A 230 -29.83 -2.77 0.16
CA THR A 230 -30.81 -3.82 0.49
C THR A 230 -32.19 -3.43 -0.01
N GLN A 231 -33.21 -4.27 0.22
CA GLN A 231 -34.62 -3.97 -0.10
C GLN A 231 -35.21 -2.80 0.69
N GLU A 232 -34.56 -2.43 1.79
CA GLU A 232 -34.90 -1.31 2.64
C GLU A 232 -33.90 -0.19 2.53
N TYR A 233 -34.34 1.04 2.74
CA TYR A 233 -33.43 2.18 2.83
C TYR A 233 -32.79 2.23 4.20
N HIS A 234 -31.47 2.30 4.21
CA HIS A 234 -30.67 2.47 5.41
C HIS A 234 -29.69 3.61 5.22
N GLY A 235 -29.54 4.42 6.24
CA GLY A 235 -28.58 5.52 6.23
C GLY A 235 -28.07 5.81 7.63
N ALA A 236 -26.94 6.51 7.69
CA ALA A 236 -26.35 6.99 8.93
C ALA A 236 -25.68 8.34 8.70
N LEU A 237 -25.78 9.19 9.71
CA LEU A 237 -24.97 10.41 9.84
C LEU A 237 -24.10 10.24 11.06
N PHE A 238 -22.84 10.60 10.97
CA PHE A 238 -21.90 10.45 12.08
C PHE A 238 -20.95 11.64 12.19
N TRP A 239 -20.53 11.93 13.41
CA TRP A 239 -19.47 12.84 13.73
C TRP A 239 -18.72 12.35 14.97
N TYR A 240 -17.39 12.32 14.87
CA TYR A 240 -16.48 12.01 15.96
C TYR A 240 -15.44 13.12 16.08
N GLY A 241 -15.25 13.60 17.28
CA GLY A 241 -14.31 14.69 17.56
C GLY A 241 -13.32 14.33 18.66
N ARG A 242 -12.07 14.80 18.50
CA ARG A 242 -11.06 14.78 19.56
C ARG A 242 -10.37 16.13 19.63
N ASN A 243 -10.13 16.58 20.85
CA ASN A 243 -9.58 17.89 21.11
C ASN A 243 -8.61 17.80 22.29
N ASP A 244 -7.38 18.31 22.12
CA ASP A 244 -6.37 18.30 23.16
C ASP A 244 -6.80 19.00 24.47
N LYS A 245 -7.83 19.86 24.44
CA LYS A 245 -8.37 20.44 25.66
C LYS A 245 -8.92 19.38 26.62
N PHE A 246 -9.39 18.25 26.09
CA PHE A 246 -9.91 17.12 26.87
C PHE A 246 -8.88 16.02 27.10
N ASP A 247 -7.72 16.07 26.43
CA ASP A 247 -6.67 15.08 26.58
C ASP A 247 -5.74 15.44 27.75
N ALA A 248 -5.15 14.46 28.40
CA ALA A 248 -4.06 14.64 29.33
C ALA A 248 -2.73 14.89 28.59
N LYS A 249 -1.78 15.51 29.26
CA LYS A 249 -0.40 15.59 28.81
C LYS A 249 0.27 14.21 28.97
N GLU A 250 1.00 13.75 27.98
CA GLU A 250 1.81 12.53 28.10
C GLU A 250 2.87 12.69 29.19
N PHE A 251 3.19 11.62 29.90
CA PHE A 251 4.04 11.64 31.08
C PHE A 251 5.41 12.28 30.81
N PHE A 252 6.05 11.93 29.70
CA PHE A 252 7.37 12.46 29.33
C PHE A 252 7.32 13.73 28.46
N ALA A 253 6.15 14.21 28.06
CA ALA A 253 6.06 15.39 27.21
C ALA A 253 6.32 16.66 28.03
N LEU A 254 7.09 17.60 27.49
CA LEU A 254 7.31 18.91 28.10
C LEU A 254 6.03 19.76 28.08
N THR A 255 5.33 19.73 26.97
CA THR A 255 4.07 20.45 26.77
C THR A 255 3.01 19.51 26.20
N LYS A 256 1.74 19.83 26.44
CA LYS A 256 0.63 19.09 25.85
C LYS A 256 0.60 19.33 24.34
N PRO A 257 0.69 18.28 23.48
CA PRO A 257 0.65 18.45 22.03
C PRO A 257 -0.71 18.96 21.57
N HIS A 258 -0.71 19.85 20.58
CA HIS A 258 -1.94 20.32 19.96
C HIS A 258 -2.60 19.20 19.16
N LEU A 259 -3.90 18.96 19.37
CA LEU A 259 -4.69 18.03 18.57
C LEU A 259 -6.12 18.55 18.37
N ARG A 260 -6.49 18.69 17.12
CA ARG A 260 -7.88 18.91 16.67
C ARG A 260 -8.18 17.87 15.61
N TRP A 261 -9.05 16.94 15.92
CA TRP A 261 -9.46 15.90 14.99
C TRP A 261 -10.98 15.87 14.88
N ASN A 262 -11.48 15.86 13.63
CA ASN A 262 -12.87 15.71 13.32
C ASN A 262 -13.01 14.69 12.20
N ASN A 263 -13.84 13.68 12.41
CA ASN A 263 -14.24 12.70 11.44
C ASN A 263 -15.75 12.71 11.33
N TYR A 264 -16.29 13.00 10.15
CA TYR A 264 -17.72 13.10 9.93
C TYR A 264 -18.08 12.63 8.53
N GLY A 265 -19.32 12.17 8.39
CA GLY A 265 -19.76 11.64 7.13
C GLY A 265 -21.17 11.12 7.18
N TRP A 266 -21.54 10.46 6.09
CA TRP A 266 -22.85 9.84 5.94
C TRP A 266 -22.80 8.63 5.02
N THR A 267 -23.80 7.75 5.20
CA THR A 267 -24.06 6.61 4.33
C THR A 267 -25.52 6.59 3.93
N LEU A 268 -25.81 6.09 2.74
CA LEU A 268 -27.15 5.82 2.27
C LEU A 268 -27.14 4.62 1.34
N GLY A 269 -28.03 3.68 1.55
CA GLY A 269 -28.22 2.51 0.70
C GLY A 269 -29.66 2.10 0.65
N GLY A 270 -30.05 1.39 -0.41
CA GLY A 270 -31.39 0.91 -0.60
C GLY A 270 -31.68 0.46 -2.01
N PRO A 271 -32.95 0.17 -2.33
CA PRO A 271 -33.36 -0.24 -3.66
C PRO A 271 -33.58 0.96 -4.59
N ILE A 272 -33.28 0.76 -5.89
CA ILE A 272 -33.73 1.66 -6.94
C ILE A 272 -34.94 1.01 -7.60
N TYR A 273 -36.10 1.66 -7.55
CA TYR A 273 -37.35 1.16 -8.13
C TYR A 273 -38.22 2.31 -8.60
N ILE A 274 -39.19 2.00 -9.49
CA ILE A 274 -40.21 2.93 -9.94
C ILE A 274 -41.54 2.36 -9.46
N PRO A 275 -42.26 3.04 -8.53
CA PRO A 275 -43.51 2.53 -7.99
C PRO A 275 -44.52 2.16 -9.10
N GLY A 276 -45.10 0.97 -8.99
CA GLY A 276 -46.08 0.43 -9.94
C GLY A 276 -45.56 0.12 -11.36
N LYS A 277 -44.28 0.36 -11.67
CA LYS A 277 -43.73 0.18 -13.03
C LYS A 277 -42.57 -0.78 -13.13
N TRP A 278 -41.55 -0.62 -12.30
CA TRP A 278 -40.32 -1.40 -12.42
C TRP A 278 -39.66 -1.67 -11.06
N ASN A 279 -39.19 -2.89 -10.86
CA ASN A 279 -38.54 -3.36 -9.63
C ASN A 279 -39.42 -3.07 -8.39
N THR A 280 -40.73 -3.29 -8.50
CA THR A 280 -41.69 -2.98 -7.45
C THR A 280 -41.53 -3.88 -6.22
N ASP A 281 -41.02 -5.09 -6.41
CA ASP A 281 -40.61 -6.04 -5.37
C ASP A 281 -39.26 -5.71 -4.74
N LYS A 282 -38.59 -4.67 -5.26
CA LYS A 282 -37.28 -4.19 -4.77
C LYS A 282 -36.19 -5.27 -4.70
N SER A 283 -36.22 -6.25 -5.61
CA SER A 283 -35.32 -7.42 -5.59
C SER A 283 -34.16 -7.33 -6.58
N ARG A 284 -34.17 -6.33 -7.50
CA ARG A 284 -33.27 -6.34 -8.66
C ARG A 284 -32.14 -5.34 -8.60
N LEU A 285 -32.38 -4.07 -8.27
CA LEU A 285 -31.39 -3.02 -8.35
C LEU A 285 -31.22 -2.32 -7.02
N PHE A 286 -29.98 -2.29 -6.55
CA PHE A 286 -29.60 -1.72 -5.27
C PHE A 286 -28.46 -0.74 -5.44
N PHE A 287 -28.39 0.26 -4.56
CA PHE A 287 -27.28 1.17 -4.48
C PHE A 287 -26.78 1.30 -3.04
N PHE A 288 -25.51 1.64 -2.89
CA PHE A 288 -24.93 2.09 -1.65
C PHE A 288 -23.98 3.25 -1.93
N PHE A 289 -24.07 4.31 -1.14
CA PHE A 289 -23.20 5.48 -1.22
C PHE A 289 -22.67 5.83 0.17
N ASN A 290 -21.42 6.25 0.22
CA ASN A 290 -20.75 6.75 1.42
C ASN A 290 -19.90 7.98 1.08
N GLN A 291 -19.91 8.93 2.01
CA GLN A 291 -18.99 10.06 1.99
C GLN A 291 -18.48 10.35 3.39
N GLU A 292 -17.16 10.48 3.53
CA GLU A 292 -16.48 10.74 4.79
C GLU A 292 -15.42 11.82 4.62
N TRP A 293 -15.29 12.68 5.62
CA TRP A 293 -14.21 13.63 5.78
C TRP A 293 -13.51 13.40 7.12
N ASN A 294 -12.20 13.31 7.06
CA ASN A 294 -11.33 13.25 8.23
C ASN A 294 -10.39 14.46 8.21
N LYS A 295 -10.45 15.31 9.21
CA LYS A 295 -9.65 16.52 9.31
C LYS A 295 -8.85 16.49 10.59
N ARG A 296 -7.52 16.46 10.47
CA ARG A 296 -6.61 16.41 11.59
C ARG A 296 -5.65 17.60 11.55
N ARG A 297 -5.56 18.28 12.69
CA ARG A 297 -4.54 19.28 12.98
C ARG A 297 -3.79 18.80 14.20
N ALA A 298 -2.50 18.51 14.04
CA ALA A 298 -1.67 18.00 15.12
C ALA A 298 -0.42 18.85 15.26
N GLY A 299 -0.02 19.11 16.48
CA GLY A 299 1.23 19.78 16.81
C GLY A 299 2.17 18.82 17.51
N SER A 300 3.44 18.87 17.18
CA SER A 300 4.51 18.25 17.94
C SER A 300 5.48 19.32 18.42
N THR A 301 6.02 19.15 19.61
CA THR A 301 7.07 20.03 20.12
C THR A 301 8.41 19.45 19.69
N ALA A 302 9.12 20.18 18.82
CA ALA A 302 10.50 19.89 18.48
C ALA A 302 11.43 20.67 19.44
N VAL A 303 12.38 19.96 20.00
CA VAL A 303 13.39 20.52 20.92
C VAL A 303 14.76 20.19 20.35
N GLY A 304 15.64 21.17 20.31
CA GLY A 304 16.97 20.95 19.76
C GLY A 304 17.92 22.10 20.07
N TRP A 305 19.16 21.95 19.63
CA TRP A 305 20.16 22.96 19.67
C TRP A 305 20.30 23.67 18.32
N VAL A 306 20.43 24.98 18.35
CA VAL A 306 20.83 25.79 17.18
C VAL A 306 21.99 26.70 17.56
N PRO A 307 22.87 27.07 16.63
CA PRO A 307 23.98 28.00 16.88
C PRO A 307 23.49 29.30 17.52
N PRO A 308 24.06 29.71 18.65
CA PRO A 308 23.73 31.00 19.31
C PRO A 308 24.11 32.18 18.40
N MET A 309 23.56 33.36 18.68
CA MET A 309 23.74 34.51 17.80
C MET A 309 25.21 34.95 17.74
N GLU A 310 25.92 34.85 18.84
CA GLU A 310 27.36 35.16 18.92
C GLU A 310 28.17 34.31 17.96
N LEU A 311 27.88 32.99 17.91
CA LEU A 311 28.54 32.08 16.99
C LEU A 311 28.23 32.44 15.52
N ARG A 312 27.00 32.87 15.24
CA ARG A 312 26.59 33.33 13.88
C ARG A 312 27.28 34.63 13.49
N GLU A 313 27.64 35.45 14.47
CA GLU A 313 28.38 36.70 14.30
C GLU A 313 29.88 36.50 14.25
N GLY A 314 30.35 35.24 14.29
CA GLY A 314 31.76 34.91 14.16
C GLY A 314 32.54 34.82 15.46
N ASN A 315 31.90 34.89 16.62
CA ASN A 315 32.55 34.72 17.90
C ASN A 315 32.65 33.22 18.26
N LEU A 316 33.83 32.62 18.10
CA LEU A 316 34.08 31.22 18.37
C LEU A 316 34.73 30.95 19.74
N ASN A 317 34.57 31.87 20.69
CA ASN A 317 34.99 31.66 22.07
C ASN A 317 34.05 30.72 22.83
N THR A 318 34.55 30.09 23.87
CA THR A 318 33.71 29.42 24.87
C THR A 318 32.91 30.49 25.65
N PRO A 319 31.63 30.33 25.94
CA PRO A 319 30.83 29.09 25.78
C PRO A 319 30.08 28.94 24.45
N TYR A 320 30.20 29.86 23.50
CA TYR A 320 29.41 29.92 22.28
C TYR A 320 29.74 28.77 21.29
N ARG A 321 30.99 28.36 21.28
CA ARG A 321 31.49 27.34 20.40
C ARG A 321 31.24 25.93 20.97
N PRO A 322 30.55 25.02 20.24
CA PRO A 322 30.43 23.62 20.60
C PRO A 322 31.81 22.96 20.82
N ALA A 323 31.91 22.08 21.81
CA ALA A 323 33.17 21.36 22.11
C ALA A 323 33.69 20.53 20.94
N ALA A 324 32.78 20.06 20.05
CA ALA A 324 33.13 19.32 18.83
C ALA A 324 33.86 20.16 17.78
N LEU A 325 33.83 21.49 17.88
CA LEU A 325 34.51 22.39 16.95
C LEU A 325 35.86 22.85 17.52
N ALA A 326 36.91 22.72 16.73
CA ALA A 326 38.25 23.19 17.08
C ALA A 326 38.28 24.76 17.15
N VAL A 327 39.33 25.33 17.74
CA VAL A 327 39.64 26.77 17.62
C VAL A 327 40.01 27.03 16.14
N PRO A 328 39.40 28.04 15.49
CA PRO A 328 39.63 28.28 14.08
C PRO A 328 41.01 28.92 13.83
N VAL A 329 41.67 28.41 12.79
CA VAL A 329 42.93 28.98 12.29
C VAL A 329 42.65 29.72 10.98
N ASP A 330 43.13 30.96 10.89
CA ASP A 330 42.98 31.71 9.63
C ASP A 330 43.83 31.05 8.53
N PRO A 331 43.19 30.59 7.43
CA PRO A 331 43.91 29.93 6.36
C PRO A 331 44.92 30.79 5.63
N LEU A 332 44.86 32.13 5.77
CA LEU A 332 45.80 33.06 5.16
C LEU A 332 47.03 33.28 6.04
N SER A 333 46.83 33.60 7.30
CA SER A 333 47.95 33.87 8.25
C SER A 333 48.51 32.61 8.89
N LYS A 334 47.82 31.48 8.79
CA LYS A 334 48.15 30.19 9.47
C LYS A 334 48.19 30.32 11.00
N ALA A 335 47.62 31.34 11.58
CA ALA A 335 47.51 31.60 13.00
C ALA A 335 46.01 31.66 13.43
N PRO A 336 45.69 31.44 14.72
CA PRO A 336 44.35 31.65 15.22
C PRO A 336 43.83 33.09 14.93
N PHE A 337 42.54 33.20 14.65
CA PHE A 337 41.94 34.54 14.52
C PHE A 337 42.11 35.32 15.81
N PRO A 338 42.43 36.64 15.76
CA PRO A 338 42.51 37.48 16.96
C PRO A 338 41.28 37.37 17.84
N GLY A 339 41.48 37.01 19.11
CA GLY A 339 40.39 36.77 20.05
C GLY A 339 39.40 35.67 19.67
N ASN A 340 39.78 34.74 18.77
CA ASN A 340 38.90 33.72 18.19
C ASN A 340 37.63 34.30 17.54
N ILE A 341 37.72 35.52 17.01
CA ILE A 341 36.60 36.18 16.35
C ILE A 341 36.95 36.36 14.87
N ILE A 342 36.07 35.85 14.02
CA ILE A 342 36.16 36.05 12.54
C ILE A 342 35.53 37.41 12.22
N PRO A 343 36.27 38.36 11.63
CA PRO A 343 35.73 39.66 11.25
C PRO A 343 34.62 39.49 10.20
N LYS A 344 33.49 40.19 10.38
CA LYS A 344 32.33 40.08 9.45
C LYS A 344 32.67 40.42 8.02
N ILE A 345 33.68 41.28 7.77
CA ILE A 345 34.16 41.59 6.40
C ILE A 345 34.76 40.37 5.69
N ARG A 346 35.17 39.35 6.45
CA ARG A 346 35.72 38.07 5.89
C ARG A 346 34.61 37.08 5.58
N PHE A 347 33.37 37.30 6.00
CA PHE A 347 32.27 36.40 5.73
C PHE A 347 31.99 36.35 4.22
N SER A 348 31.81 35.17 3.70
CA SER A 348 31.26 35.03 2.37
C SER A 348 29.78 35.42 2.38
N ARG A 349 29.30 35.93 1.25
CA ARG A 349 27.88 36.24 1.08
C ARG A 349 26.99 35.05 1.32
N ASN A 350 27.37 33.90 0.77
CA ASN A 350 26.62 32.63 0.93
C ASN A 350 26.75 32.07 2.34
N GLY A 351 27.91 32.17 3.00
CA GLY A 351 28.09 31.78 4.39
C GLY A 351 27.20 32.56 5.34
N SER A 352 27.13 33.89 5.14
CA SER A 352 26.18 34.75 5.87
C SER A 352 24.72 34.39 5.58
N ALA A 353 24.40 34.00 4.34
CA ALA A 353 23.06 33.60 3.95
C ALA A 353 22.65 32.25 4.62
N PHE A 354 23.57 31.30 4.76
CA PHE A 354 23.31 30.02 5.44
C PHE A 354 22.91 30.22 6.91
N THR A 355 23.51 31.17 7.61
CA THR A 355 23.12 31.44 9.00
C THR A 355 21.70 31.94 9.14
N LYS A 356 21.15 32.64 8.15
CA LYS A 356 19.79 33.18 8.16
C LYS A 356 18.71 32.11 7.97
N VAL A 357 19.07 30.96 7.43
CA VAL A 357 18.14 29.82 7.26
C VAL A 357 17.80 29.20 8.61
N ILE A 358 18.71 29.26 9.56
CA ILE A 358 18.57 28.66 10.87
C ILE A 358 17.79 29.62 11.78
N PRO A 359 16.67 29.24 12.42
CA PRO A 359 15.93 30.12 13.28
C PRO A 359 16.77 30.57 14.52
N PRO A 360 16.49 31.74 15.12
CA PRO A 360 17.15 32.12 16.33
C PRO A 360 16.79 31.17 17.50
N PRO A 361 17.66 31.04 18.51
CA PRO A 361 17.35 30.22 19.68
C PRO A 361 16.16 30.81 20.44
N THR A 362 15.34 29.95 21.05
CA THR A 362 14.25 30.34 21.96
C THR A 362 14.83 30.86 23.29
N PHE A 363 15.97 30.29 23.69
CA PHE A 363 16.72 30.67 24.88
C PHE A 363 18.09 31.20 24.45
N PRO A 364 18.21 32.55 24.24
CA PRO A 364 19.44 33.14 23.70
C PRO A 364 20.68 32.90 24.56
N ASP A 365 20.51 32.91 25.90
CA ASP A 365 21.59 32.74 26.86
C ASP A 365 21.95 31.29 27.19
N GLN A 366 21.26 30.31 26.54
CA GLN A 366 21.55 28.89 26.69
C GLN A 366 22.44 28.40 25.54
N TYR A 367 23.75 28.33 25.80
CA TYR A 367 24.74 27.99 24.78
C TYR A 367 24.99 26.51 24.65
N VAL A 368 24.68 25.73 25.69
CA VAL A 368 24.88 24.28 25.75
C VAL A 368 23.54 23.60 25.98
N GLY A 369 23.33 22.46 25.33
CA GLY A 369 22.07 21.74 25.37
C GLY A 369 21.00 22.35 24.45
N ASN A 370 19.75 21.98 24.66
CA ASN A 370 18.64 22.39 23.79
C ASN A 370 18.24 23.85 24.04
N ASN A 371 18.50 24.73 23.10
CA ASN A 371 18.18 26.15 23.18
C ASN A 371 17.05 26.58 22.23
N LEU A 372 16.48 25.64 21.46
CA LEU A 372 15.36 25.89 20.58
C LEU A 372 14.17 25.00 20.95
N ILE A 373 12.99 25.60 21.10
CA ILE A 373 11.72 24.90 21.21
C ILE A 373 10.79 25.49 20.16
N ARG A 374 10.23 24.62 19.31
CA ARG A 374 9.25 24.98 18.27
C ARG A 374 8.07 24.04 18.26
N THR A 375 6.88 24.60 18.09
CA THR A 375 5.69 23.79 17.77
C THR A 375 5.59 23.65 16.26
N LEU A 376 5.68 22.42 15.80
CA LEU A 376 5.50 22.04 14.39
C LEU A 376 4.05 21.63 14.18
N LEU A 377 3.33 22.37 13.35
CA LEU A 377 1.92 22.10 13.07
C LEU A 377 1.80 21.30 11.76
N ALA A 378 1.22 20.14 11.86
CA ALA A 378 0.89 19.28 10.73
C ALA A 378 -0.62 19.33 10.46
N ARG A 379 -0.98 19.23 9.18
CA ARG A 379 -2.36 19.09 8.72
C ARG A 379 -2.47 17.81 7.92
N ASN A 380 -3.47 17.00 8.24
CA ASN A 380 -3.83 15.84 7.47
C ASN A 380 -5.34 15.89 7.22
N ASP A 381 -5.73 15.99 5.97
CA ASP A 381 -7.13 15.99 5.53
C ASP A 381 -7.33 14.79 4.61
N VAL A 382 -8.37 13.99 4.89
CA VAL A 382 -8.76 12.86 4.05
C VAL A 382 -10.22 12.99 3.68
N ARG A 383 -10.52 12.69 2.43
CA ARG A 383 -11.87 12.60 1.89
C ARG A 383 -12.06 11.26 1.22
N ILE A 384 -13.09 10.54 1.64
CA ILE A 384 -13.42 9.21 1.11
C ILE A 384 -14.80 9.26 0.49
N HIS A 385 -14.93 8.73 -0.72
CA HIS A 385 -16.18 8.53 -1.42
C HIS A 385 -16.26 7.08 -1.89
N MET A 386 -17.38 6.43 -1.68
CA MET A 386 -17.67 5.13 -2.26
C MET A 386 -19.09 5.11 -2.84
N ALA A 387 -19.20 4.59 -4.04
CA ALA A 387 -20.47 4.28 -4.68
C ALA A 387 -20.45 2.82 -5.14
N LYS A 388 -21.52 2.10 -4.87
CA LYS A 388 -21.73 0.72 -5.33
C LYS A 388 -23.13 0.55 -5.86
N VAL A 389 -23.24 -0.18 -6.96
CA VAL A 389 -24.51 -0.56 -7.57
C VAL A 389 -24.48 -2.06 -7.83
N ASP A 390 -25.53 -2.75 -7.40
CA ASP A 390 -25.74 -4.18 -7.59
C ASP A 390 -27.03 -4.41 -8.37
N TYR A 391 -26.94 -5.17 -9.46
CA TYR A 391 -28.08 -5.49 -10.32
C TYR A 391 -28.23 -7.00 -10.51
N ASN A 392 -29.36 -7.53 -10.05
CA ASN A 392 -29.75 -8.93 -10.22
C ASN A 392 -30.59 -9.09 -11.49
N LEU A 393 -30.08 -9.75 -12.50
CA LEU A 393 -30.76 -10.04 -13.76
C LEU A 393 -30.90 -11.56 -13.96
N GLY A 394 -32.00 -12.12 -13.49
CA GLY A 394 -32.23 -13.56 -13.52
C GLY A 394 -31.13 -14.32 -12.78
N ARG A 395 -30.35 -15.12 -13.54
CA ARG A 395 -29.24 -15.93 -12.99
C ARG A 395 -27.89 -15.20 -12.95
N THR A 396 -27.86 -13.94 -13.39
CA THR A 396 -26.62 -13.15 -13.45
C THR A 396 -26.75 -11.94 -12.50
N ARG A 397 -25.71 -11.72 -11.71
CA ARG A 397 -25.53 -10.54 -10.87
C ARG A 397 -24.38 -9.68 -11.41
N PHE A 398 -24.64 -8.41 -11.58
CA PHE A 398 -23.65 -7.38 -11.88
C PHE A 398 -23.40 -6.55 -10.62
N SER A 399 -22.15 -6.29 -10.32
CA SER A 399 -21.75 -5.38 -9.24
C SER A 399 -20.70 -4.42 -9.75
N VAL A 400 -20.92 -3.13 -9.55
CA VAL A 400 -19.97 -2.06 -9.90
C VAL A 400 -19.71 -1.25 -8.65
N ARG A 401 -18.43 -1.08 -8.30
CA ARG A 401 -18.01 -0.24 -7.17
C ARG A 401 -16.92 0.72 -7.61
N LEU A 402 -17.01 1.95 -7.15
CA LEU A 402 -15.98 2.98 -7.23
C LEU A 402 -15.66 3.46 -5.83
N ASN A 403 -14.38 3.50 -5.47
CA ASN A 403 -13.89 4.04 -4.22
C ASN A 403 -12.78 5.05 -4.51
N GLN A 404 -12.87 6.22 -3.93
CA GLN A 404 -11.84 7.25 -4.00
C GLN A 404 -11.48 7.70 -2.59
N SER A 405 -10.18 7.78 -2.32
CA SER A 405 -9.61 8.28 -1.07
C SER A 405 -8.56 9.32 -1.39
N ASP A 406 -8.87 10.58 -1.15
CA ASP A 406 -7.95 11.70 -1.37
C ASP A 406 -7.32 12.08 -0.04
N THR A 407 -6.00 12.16 0.00
CA THR A 407 -5.26 12.55 1.20
C THR A 407 -4.41 13.78 0.89
N TRP A 408 -4.53 14.79 1.72
CA TRP A 408 -3.70 16.00 1.70
C TRP A 408 -2.95 16.11 3.02
N ASP A 409 -1.62 16.00 2.94
CA ASP A 409 -0.74 16.14 4.10
C ASP A 409 0.12 17.38 3.95
N TYR A 410 0.12 18.20 4.97
CA TYR A 410 1.06 19.28 5.15
C TYR A 410 1.91 18.98 6.38
N SER A 411 3.20 18.79 6.19
CA SER A 411 4.12 18.44 7.27
C SER A 411 5.38 19.31 7.23
N PRO A 412 5.82 19.84 8.36
CA PRO A 412 7.13 20.47 8.45
C PRO A 412 8.22 19.41 8.28
N GLN A 413 9.20 19.68 7.42
CA GLN A 413 10.28 18.74 7.12
C GLN A 413 11.43 18.82 8.10
N ASN A 414 11.70 20.01 8.63
CA ASN A 414 12.81 20.24 9.54
C ASN A 414 12.40 21.31 10.55
N PHE A 415 12.70 21.08 11.83
CA PHE A 415 12.39 22.08 12.86
C PHE A 415 13.24 23.37 12.74
N ALA A 416 14.39 23.31 12.07
CA ALA A 416 15.26 24.45 11.81
C ALA A 416 14.86 25.30 10.59
N LEU A 417 13.97 24.79 9.72
CA LEU A 417 13.51 25.47 8.51
C LEU A 417 12.00 25.70 8.53
N GLU A 418 11.58 26.79 7.90
CA GLU A 418 10.17 27.01 7.58
C GLU A 418 9.72 26.30 6.30
N ALA A 419 10.64 25.65 5.59
CA ALA A 419 10.32 24.82 4.44
C ALA A 419 9.53 23.59 4.86
N THR A 420 8.37 23.43 4.27
CA THR A 420 7.43 22.33 4.52
C THR A 420 7.15 21.58 3.23
N GLN A 421 6.42 20.50 3.32
CA GLN A 421 5.97 19.78 2.12
C GLN A 421 4.47 19.57 2.17
N ASP A 422 3.87 19.73 0.99
CA ASP A 422 2.52 19.30 0.70
C ASP A 422 2.55 17.99 -0.06
N TYR A 423 1.77 17.04 0.43
CA TYR A 423 1.45 15.80 -0.28
C TYR A 423 0.01 15.85 -0.74
N ASP A 424 -0.22 15.66 -2.03
CA ASP A 424 -1.53 15.44 -2.62
C ASP A 424 -1.56 14.03 -3.20
N ARG A 425 -2.44 13.19 -2.63
CA ARG A 425 -2.47 11.75 -2.90
C ARG A 425 -3.88 11.27 -3.21
N PRO A 426 -4.40 11.59 -4.41
CA PRO A 426 -5.65 11.00 -4.86
C PRO A 426 -5.42 9.52 -5.19
N LYS A 427 -6.25 8.66 -4.62
CA LYS A 427 -6.22 7.21 -4.79
C LYS A 427 -7.58 6.73 -5.19
N LYS A 428 -7.63 5.88 -6.23
CA LYS A 428 -8.87 5.36 -6.79
C LYS A 428 -8.79 3.85 -6.89
N ASN A 429 -9.88 3.18 -6.57
CA ASN A 429 -10.04 1.75 -6.73
C ASN A 429 -11.45 1.46 -7.24
N GLY A 430 -11.56 0.74 -8.33
CA GLY A 430 -12.84 0.39 -8.95
C GLY A 430 -12.91 -1.07 -9.31
N THR A 431 -14.12 -1.64 -9.31
CA THR A 431 -14.38 -3.01 -9.77
C THR A 431 -15.66 -3.10 -10.58
N ILE A 432 -15.63 -4.00 -11.55
CA ILE A 432 -16.82 -4.54 -12.24
C ILE A 432 -16.76 -6.04 -12.00
N GLN A 433 -17.81 -6.60 -11.44
CA GLN A 433 -17.93 -8.03 -11.15
C GLN A 433 -19.22 -8.56 -11.77
N ILE A 434 -19.11 -9.71 -12.43
CA ILE A 434 -20.24 -10.40 -13.06
C ILE A 434 -20.20 -11.85 -12.57
N THR A 435 -21.26 -12.27 -11.87
CA THR A 435 -21.44 -13.63 -11.39
C THR A 435 -22.63 -14.24 -12.10
N SER A 436 -22.40 -15.29 -12.93
CA SER A 436 -23.44 -15.97 -13.71
C SER A 436 -23.59 -17.41 -13.27
N THR A 437 -24.77 -17.76 -12.78
CA THR A 437 -25.14 -19.16 -12.52
C THR A 437 -25.67 -19.77 -13.84
N LEU A 438 -24.80 -20.45 -14.57
CA LEU A 438 -25.14 -21.03 -15.88
C LEU A 438 -26.18 -22.14 -15.74
N ASN A 439 -25.99 -22.97 -14.72
CA ASN A 439 -26.92 -23.97 -14.24
C ASN A 439 -26.61 -24.29 -12.77
N PRO A 440 -27.41 -25.10 -12.05
CA PRO A 440 -27.19 -25.38 -10.61
C PRO A 440 -25.80 -25.89 -10.24
N SER A 441 -25.09 -26.53 -11.19
CA SER A 441 -23.76 -27.10 -10.97
C SER A 441 -22.62 -26.32 -11.65
N SER A 442 -22.89 -25.17 -12.30
CA SER A 442 -21.89 -24.45 -13.09
C SER A 442 -22.04 -22.94 -12.90
N ILE A 443 -20.98 -22.29 -12.41
CA ILE A 443 -20.95 -20.87 -12.12
C ILE A 443 -19.71 -20.25 -12.75
N ASN A 444 -19.88 -19.10 -13.38
CA ASN A 444 -18.77 -18.29 -13.89
C ASN A 444 -18.73 -16.95 -13.15
N GLU A 445 -17.51 -16.47 -12.86
CA GLU A 445 -17.26 -15.23 -12.17
C GLU A 445 -16.16 -14.45 -12.89
N PHE A 446 -16.55 -13.36 -13.50
CA PHE A 446 -15.64 -12.41 -14.10
C PHE A 446 -15.44 -11.20 -13.17
N LEU A 447 -14.20 -10.74 -13.05
CA LEU A 447 -13.86 -9.51 -12.35
C LEU A 447 -12.87 -8.69 -13.18
N PHE A 448 -13.20 -7.44 -13.41
CA PHE A 448 -12.26 -6.41 -13.83
C PHE A 448 -12.03 -5.44 -12.65
N GLY A 449 -10.76 -5.14 -12.37
CA GLY A 449 -10.36 -4.20 -11.33
C GLY A 449 -9.34 -3.18 -11.81
N ALA A 450 -9.46 -1.96 -11.31
CA ALA A 450 -8.49 -0.91 -11.55
C ALA A 450 -8.16 -0.19 -10.24
N THR A 451 -6.87 -0.06 -9.94
CA THR A 451 -6.37 0.72 -8.80
C THR A 451 -5.38 1.75 -9.32
N VAL A 452 -5.51 2.99 -8.86
CA VAL A 452 -4.61 4.07 -9.24
C VAL A 452 -4.11 4.76 -7.98
N ASP A 453 -2.79 4.68 -7.76
CA ASP A 453 -2.08 5.42 -6.73
C ASP A 453 -1.38 6.63 -7.37
N VAL A 454 -1.71 7.84 -6.93
CA VAL A 454 -1.04 9.06 -7.34
C VAL A 454 -0.40 9.70 -6.13
N ASN A 455 0.87 10.05 -6.25
CA ASN A 455 1.57 10.81 -5.24
C ASN A 455 2.15 12.07 -5.89
N LYS A 456 1.76 13.21 -5.36
CA LYS A 456 2.37 14.50 -5.69
C LYS A 456 3.00 15.06 -4.43
N ILE A 457 4.24 15.46 -4.53
CA ILE A 457 5.01 16.07 -3.43
C ILE A 457 5.44 17.44 -3.93
N MET A 458 5.12 18.47 -3.19
CA MET A 458 5.49 19.83 -3.52
C MET A 458 6.13 20.50 -2.30
N PRO A 459 7.22 21.26 -2.48
CA PRO A 459 7.67 22.19 -1.46
C PRO A 459 6.56 23.21 -1.19
N ALA A 460 6.31 23.46 0.10
CA ALA A 460 5.30 24.42 0.53
C ALA A 460 5.90 25.41 1.56
N GLY A 461 5.19 26.52 1.78
CA GLY A 461 5.66 27.59 2.67
C GLY A 461 6.54 28.62 1.92
N LYS A 462 7.07 29.56 2.68
CA LYS A 462 7.85 30.70 2.15
C LYS A 462 9.37 30.47 2.25
N GLY A 463 9.81 29.48 3.01
CA GLY A 463 11.21 29.31 3.40
C GLY A 463 12.09 28.53 2.44
N PHE A 464 11.63 28.20 1.23
CA PHE A 464 12.43 27.35 0.33
C PHE A 464 13.25 28.13 -0.71
N ASP A 465 12.97 29.40 -0.94
CA ASP A 465 13.67 30.22 -1.96
C ASP A 465 15.01 30.72 -1.42
N ARG A 466 16.11 30.29 -2.05
CA ARG A 466 17.48 30.68 -1.67
C ARG A 466 17.74 32.17 -1.80
N ARG A 467 17.12 32.85 -2.78
CA ARG A 467 17.31 34.28 -3.02
C ARG A 467 16.77 35.13 -1.87
N SER A 468 15.71 34.67 -1.20
CA SER A 468 15.15 35.35 -0.04
C SER A 468 16.12 35.47 1.15
N TYR A 469 17.12 34.58 1.20
CA TYR A 469 18.19 34.61 2.20
C TYR A 469 19.45 35.35 1.72
N GLY A 470 19.52 35.67 0.43
CA GLY A 470 20.65 36.35 -0.19
C GLY A 470 21.71 35.42 -0.79
N MET A 471 21.39 34.14 -1.01
CA MET A 471 22.28 33.18 -1.67
C MET A 471 22.37 33.47 -3.17
N ASP A 472 23.59 33.38 -3.74
CA ASP A 472 23.84 33.69 -5.15
C ASP A 472 24.90 32.80 -5.82
N PHE A 473 25.31 31.70 -5.18
CA PHE A 473 26.28 30.79 -5.76
C PHE A 473 25.79 30.23 -7.12
N PRO A 474 26.72 30.04 -8.09
CA PRO A 474 26.41 29.47 -9.40
C PRO A 474 26.10 27.98 -9.28
N TYR A 475 25.42 27.45 -10.30
CA TYR A 475 25.15 26.03 -10.47
C TYR A 475 26.04 25.41 -11.54
N PHE A 476 26.35 24.10 -11.41
CA PHE A 476 26.99 23.32 -12.47
C PHE A 476 26.01 23.04 -13.62
N PHE A 477 24.76 22.69 -13.28
CA PHE A 477 23.73 22.43 -14.27
C PHE A 477 22.85 23.65 -14.51
N PRO A 478 22.49 23.95 -15.79
CA PRO A 478 21.60 25.07 -16.12
C PRO A 478 20.26 25.01 -15.40
N ALA A 479 19.62 26.17 -15.20
CA ALA A 479 18.31 26.25 -14.56
C ALA A 479 17.23 25.40 -15.26
N ALA A 480 17.33 25.20 -16.58
CA ALA A 480 16.44 24.34 -17.37
C ALA A 480 16.54 22.86 -17.00
N GLN A 481 17.63 22.45 -16.35
CA GLN A 481 17.83 21.09 -15.84
C GLN A 481 17.46 20.95 -14.35
N LYS A 482 16.69 21.87 -13.80
CA LYS A 482 16.24 21.86 -12.41
C LYS A 482 14.73 21.89 -12.33
N LEU A 483 14.16 21.09 -11.42
CA LEU A 483 12.72 21.13 -11.14
C LEU A 483 12.30 22.43 -10.45
N MET A 484 13.21 23.01 -9.64
CA MET A 484 13.06 24.31 -8.99
C MET A 484 14.39 25.03 -8.97
N GLY A 485 14.55 26.07 -9.81
CA GLY A 485 15.82 26.76 -10.03
C GLY A 485 16.36 27.51 -8.81
N GLU A 486 15.50 28.04 -7.95
CA GLU A 486 15.91 28.90 -6.83
C GLU A 486 15.63 28.24 -5.46
N LYS A 487 15.57 26.92 -5.39
CA LYS A 487 15.36 26.18 -4.13
C LYS A 487 16.63 26.21 -3.26
N LEU A 488 16.45 26.18 -1.94
CA LEU A 488 17.54 26.07 -0.97
C LEU A 488 18.40 24.81 -1.22
N PRO A 489 19.73 24.90 -1.09
CA PRO A 489 20.62 23.74 -1.04
C PRO A 489 20.44 22.94 0.25
N ASN A 490 21.04 21.77 0.27
CA ASN A 490 21.35 21.09 1.52
C ASN A 490 22.71 21.57 2.06
N VAL A 491 22.84 21.69 3.37
CA VAL A 491 24.08 22.10 4.00
C VAL A 491 24.36 21.20 5.20
N SER A 492 25.54 20.60 5.24
CA SER A 492 26.01 19.77 6.34
C SER A 492 27.26 20.40 6.96
N ILE A 493 27.26 20.57 8.28
CA ILE A 493 28.32 21.23 9.04
C ILE A 493 28.72 20.31 10.19
N SER A 494 29.90 19.70 10.10
CA SER A 494 30.39 18.78 11.11
C SER A 494 30.47 19.44 12.49
N GLY A 495 29.99 18.75 13.53
CA GLY A 495 29.95 19.26 14.91
C GLY A 495 28.86 20.27 15.19
N VAL A 496 28.02 20.65 14.20
CA VAL A 496 26.89 21.58 14.36
C VAL A 496 25.57 20.92 13.96
N GLY A 497 25.52 20.32 12.78
CA GLY A 497 24.32 19.71 12.23
C GLY A 497 24.13 20.02 10.77
N SER A 498 22.92 19.71 10.26
CA SER A 498 22.60 19.95 8.86
C SER A 498 21.20 20.56 8.72
N PHE A 499 20.98 21.26 7.62
CA PHE A 499 19.66 21.60 7.15
C PHE A 499 19.46 21.14 5.70
N THR A 500 18.24 20.77 5.38
CA THR A 500 17.84 20.35 4.04
C THR A 500 16.94 21.41 3.42
N GLY A 501 17.06 21.62 2.13
CA GLY A 501 16.20 22.55 1.40
C GLY A 501 14.75 22.06 1.21
N GLY A 502 14.35 20.96 1.87
CA GLY A 502 13.03 20.35 1.70
C GLY A 502 12.92 19.49 0.44
N PRO A 503 11.75 18.91 0.14
CA PRO A 503 11.55 18.00 -0.97
C PRO A 503 11.64 18.71 -2.33
N TYR A 504 11.84 17.91 -3.38
CA TYR A 504 11.63 18.36 -4.76
C TYR A 504 10.20 18.10 -5.22
N PRO A 505 9.69 18.88 -6.19
CA PRO A 505 8.47 18.52 -6.86
C PRO A 505 8.58 17.11 -7.42
N ALA A 506 7.70 16.22 -6.99
CA ALA A 506 7.67 14.85 -7.44
C ALA A 506 6.25 14.44 -7.78
N LYS A 507 6.10 13.68 -8.87
CA LYS A 507 4.83 13.07 -9.24
C LYS A 507 5.07 11.64 -9.65
N SER A 508 4.37 10.73 -9.01
CA SER A 508 4.35 9.32 -9.41
C SER A 508 2.91 8.84 -9.56
N THR A 509 2.67 7.95 -10.52
CA THR A 509 1.37 7.34 -10.76
C THR A 509 1.55 5.87 -11.01
N GLY A 510 0.93 5.03 -10.17
CA GLY A 510 1.05 3.57 -10.23
C GLY A 510 -0.29 2.89 -10.49
N PRO A 511 -0.83 2.90 -11.74
CA PRO A 511 -2.02 2.13 -12.04
C PRO A 511 -1.74 0.62 -12.08
N ILE A 512 -2.69 -0.13 -11.52
CA ILE A 512 -2.79 -1.59 -11.66
C ILE A 512 -4.14 -1.88 -12.30
N TYR A 513 -4.13 -2.60 -13.39
CA TYR A 513 -5.32 -3.15 -14.03
C TYR A 513 -5.28 -4.66 -13.89
N GLN A 514 -6.40 -5.26 -13.49
CA GLN A 514 -6.50 -6.71 -13.34
C GLN A 514 -7.77 -7.25 -13.99
N TRP A 515 -7.63 -8.44 -14.54
CA TRP A 515 -8.71 -9.25 -15.09
C TRP A 515 -8.62 -10.62 -14.44
N ARG A 516 -9.75 -11.12 -14.00
CA ARG A 516 -9.86 -12.48 -13.45
C ARG A 516 -11.14 -13.10 -13.97
N ASP A 517 -11.04 -14.35 -14.37
CA ASP A 517 -12.19 -15.16 -14.69
C ASP A 517 -12.05 -16.53 -14.03
N ASN A 518 -13.09 -16.94 -13.33
CA ASN A 518 -13.13 -18.20 -12.60
C ASN A 518 -14.37 -18.97 -13.00
N PHE A 519 -14.19 -20.26 -13.30
CA PHE A 519 -15.26 -21.20 -13.57
C PHE A 519 -15.30 -22.27 -12.49
N THR A 520 -16.46 -22.45 -11.88
CA THR A 520 -16.72 -23.47 -10.86
C THR A 520 -17.65 -24.52 -11.42
N LYS A 521 -17.31 -25.81 -11.24
CA LYS A 521 -18.14 -26.96 -11.60
C LYS A 521 -18.30 -27.90 -10.40
N ILE A 522 -19.54 -28.16 -10.03
CA ILE A 522 -19.92 -29.10 -8.97
C ILE A 522 -20.22 -30.45 -9.64
N LEU A 523 -19.54 -31.51 -9.20
CA LEU A 523 -19.68 -32.87 -9.66
C LEU A 523 -19.80 -33.81 -8.43
N SER A 524 -21.03 -34.15 -8.06
CA SER A 524 -21.30 -34.97 -6.86
C SER A 524 -20.61 -34.35 -5.60
N ASN A 525 -19.63 -35.02 -5.03
CA ASN A 525 -18.88 -34.58 -3.85
C ASN A 525 -17.63 -33.76 -4.19
N HIS A 526 -17.38 -33.45 -5.45
CA HIS A 526 -16.26 -32.65 -5.95
C HIS A 526 -16.73 -31.26 -6.33
N THR A 527 -15.94 -30.27 -5.98
CA THR A 527 -16.11 -28.90 -6.44
C THR A 527 -14.83 -28.46 -7.15
N LEU A 528 -14.85 -28.61 -8.47
CA LEU A 528 -13.75 -28.23 -9.34
C LEU A 528 -13.79 -26.74 -9.62
N LYS A 529 -12.63 -26.08 -9.57
CA LYS A 529 -12.49 -24.68 -9.96
C LYS A 529 -11.27 -24.45 -10.80
N PHE A 530 -11.46 -23.68 -11.85
CA PHE A 530 -10.43 -23.25 -12.79
C PHE A 530 -10.45 -21.74 -12.87
N GLY A 531 -9.30 -21.12 -13.06
CA GLY A 531 -9.29 -19.68 -13.25
C GLY A 531 -8.02 -19.17 -13.89
N VAL A 532 -8.16 -17.97 -14.44
CA VAL A 532 -7.08 -17.18 -15.02
C VAL A 532 -7.03 -15.81 -14.37
N TYR A 533 -5.83 -15.28 -14.23
CA TYR A 533 -5.58 -13.95 -13.70
C TYR A 533 -4.54 -13.23 -14.56
N VAL A 534 -4.85 -12.02 -14.95
CA VAL A 534 -3.94 -11.13 -15.67
C VAL A 534 -3.83 -9.83 -14.90
N GLU A 535 -2.62 -9.35 -14.67
CA GLU A 535 -2.37 -8.05 -14.05
C GLU A 535 -1.40 -7.24 -14.90
N ALA A 536 -1.79 -6.04 -15.29
CA ALA A 536 -0.94 -5.04 -15.91
C ALA A 536 -0.64 -3.94 -14.88
N ALA A 537 0.57 -3.94 -14.34
CA ALA A 537 1.03 -2.93 -13.40
C ALA A 537 1.97 -1.93 -14.09
N GLN A 538 1.74 -0.69 -13.78
CA GLN A 538 2.53 0.42 -14.29
C GLN A 538 3.04 1.26 -13.12
N GLN A 539 4.22 1.84 -13.27
CA GLN A 539 4.73 2.87 -12.40
C GLN A 539 5.32 3.97 -13.27
N ASN A 540 4.69 5.11 -13.28
CA ASN A 540 5.13 6.28 -14.03
C ASN A 540 5.77 7.24 -13.04
N ASP A 541 7.09 7.36 -13.08
CA ASP A 541 7.85 8.01 -12.03
C ASP A 541 8.73 9.13 -12.57
N MET A 542 8.55 10.32 -12.03
CA MET A 542 9.58 11.36 -12.05
C MET A 542 10.41 11.13 -10.79
N ASP A 543 11.54 10.48 -10.91
CA ASP A 543 12.34 9.98 -9.78
C ASP A 543 13.05 11.08 -8.97
N SER A 544 12.45 12.23 -8.85
CA SER A 544 12.91 13.33 -8.01
C SER A 544 12.83 13.02 -6.50
N VAL A 545 12.11 11.97 -6.09
CA VAL A 545 12.02 11.56 -4.68
C VAL A 545 13.35 11.04 -4.17
N LEU A 546 14.09 10.28 -4.98
CA LEU A 546 15.42 9.76 -4.60
C LEU A 546 16.47 10.88 -4.47
N VAL A 547 16.29 11.97 -5.17
CA VAL A 547 17.19 13.13 -5.12
C VAL A 547 17.34 13.70 -3.72
N GLY A 548 16.25 13.72 -2.93
CA GLY A 548 16.32 14.19 -1.53
C GLY A 548 16.72 13.11 -0.52
N ALA A 549 16.38 11.85 -0.78
CA ALA A 549 16.58 10.75 0.17
C ALA A 549 18.04 10.27 0.24
N ALA A 550 18.82 10.44 -0.83
CA ALA A 550 20.20 10.01 -0.92
C ALA A 550 21.24 11.12 -0.61
N GLY A 551 20.81 12.24 -0.02
CA GLY A 551 21.70 13.40 0.20
C GLY A 551 21.93 14.24 -1.06
N MET A 552 21.50 13.78 -2.24
CA MET A 552 21.67 14.48 -3.50
C MET A 552 20.66 15.62 -3.64
N ASN A 553 21.08 16.74 -4.26
CA ASN A 553 20.23 17.92 -4.41
C ASN A 553 20.52 18.60 -5.75
N GLN A 554 19.49 18.90 -6.54
CA GLN A 554 19.65 19.66 -7.78
C GLN A 554 20.08 21.11 -7.55
N ASN A 555 19.89 21.63 -6.34
CA ASN A 555 20.28 22.99 -5.94
C ASN A 555 21.54 23.01 -5.08
N GLY A 556 22.28 21.90 -5.05
CA GLY A 556 23.57 21.73 -4.40
C GLY A 556 23.49 21.16 -2.98
N VAL A 557 24.54 20.47 -2.64
CA VAL A 557 24.84 20.01 -1.27
C VAL A 557 26.22 20.52 -0.89
N PHE A 558 26.30 21.29 0.18
CA PHE A 558 27.56 21.78 0.71
C PHE A 558 27.97 20.96 1.93
N TRP A 559 29.20 20.49 1.92
CA TRP A 559 29.81 19.77 3.05
C TRP A 559 30.93 20.63 3.66
N PHE A 560 30.79 20.94 4.94
CA PHE A 560 31.80 21.62 5.76
C PHE A 560 32.27 20.63 6.82
N THR A 561 33.39 19.95 6.57
CA THR A 561 33.92 18.90 7.45
C THR A 561 35.19 19.30 8.16
N ALA A 562 35.75 20.46 7.81
CA ALA A 562 37.04 20.94 8.24
C ALA A 562 38.19 19.98 7.87
N SER A 563 38.12 19.38 6.67
CA SER A 563 39.08 18.42 6.16
C SER A 563 40.46 19.04 5.97
N ALA A 564 41.47 18.33 6.42
CA ALA A 564 42.89 18.73 6.20
C ALA A 564 43.29 18.74 4.71
N ALA A 565 42.53 18.06 3.86
CA ALA A 565 42.71 18.08 2.40
C ALA A 565 42.27 19.44 1.77
N ASN A 566 41.42 20.22 2.45
CA ASN A 566 41.05 21.55 2.00
C ASN A 566 42.15 22.55 2.42
N PRO A 567 42.88 23.15 1.49
CA PRO A 567 43.97 24.09 1.80
C PRO A 567 43.50 25.38 2.46
N LEU A 568 42.19 25.70 2.32
CA LEU A 568 41.58 26.88 2.90
C LEU A 568 40.78 26.58 4.18
N THR A 569 40.90 25.37 4.73
CA THR A 569 40.19 25.04 5.98
C THR A 569 40.74 25.85 7.15
N THR A 570 39.81 26.32 7.99
CA THR A 570 40.09 26.89 9.30
C THR A 570 40.27 25.82 10.38
N ARG A 571 40.13 24.53 10.06
CA ARG A 571 40.00 23.38 10.97
C ARG A 571 38.74 23.43 11.84
N ASN A 572 37.80 24.28 11.47
CA ASN A 572 36.53 24.45 12.17
C ASN A 572 35.42 24.58 11.13
N ALA A 573 34.54 23.60 11.06
CA ALA A 573 33.52 23.51 10.02
C ALA A 573 32.53 24.69 10.01
N TRP A 574 32.21 25.26 11.16
CA TRP A 574 31.35 26.46 11.23
C TRP A 574 32.07 27.71 10.69
N ALA A 575 33.33 27.87 11.04
CA ALA A 575 34.16 28.96 10.52
C ALA A 575 34.35 28.81 9.01
N ASP A 576 34.60 27.61 8.52
CA ASP A 576 34.69 27.31 7.09
C ASP A 576 33.39 27.67 6.38
N MET A 577 32.23 27.36 6.97
CA MET A 577 30.92 27.76 6.43
C MET A 577 30.77 29.29 6.36
N LEU A 578 31.12 30.02 7.43
CA LEU A 578 31.07 31.50 7.42
C LEU A 578 31.96 32.10 6.34
N LEU A 579 33.16 31.56 6.12
CA LEU A 579 34.10 32.01 5.10
C LEU A 579 33.78 31.53 3.70
N GLY A 580 32.90 30.50 3.57
CA GLY A 580 32.56 29.87 2.29
C GLY A 580 33.53 28.80 1.82
N ASN A 581 34.38 28.28 2.72
CA ASN A 581 35.42 27.28 2.44
C ASN A 581 34.88 25.86 2.59
N PHE A 582 33.94 25.44 1.72
CA PHE A 582 33.40 24.08 1.73
C PHE A 582 34.45 23.05 1.29
N ASP A 583 34.35 21.83 1.82
CA ASP A 583 35.21 20.71 1.44
C ASP A 583 34.73 20.07 0.14
N THR A 584 33.43 19.87 0.03
CA THR A 584 32.79 19.26 -1.14
C THR A 584 31.49 19.98 -1.48
N TYR A 585 31.29 20.17 -2.76
CA TYR A 585 30.01 20.60 -3.35
C TYR A 585 29.53 19.53 -4.32
N GLU A 586 28.30 19.08 -4.15
CA GLU A 586 27.65 18.09 -5.00
C GLU A 586 26.41 18.68 -5.63
N GLU A 587 26.18 18.40 -6.88
CA GLU A 587 24.97 18.81 -7.59
C GLU A 587 24.60 17.74 -8.60
N ILE A 588 23.31 17.48 -8.76
CA ILE A 588 22.80 16.57 -9.78
C ILE A 588 21.88 17.31 -10.76
N GLY A 589 21.85 16.83 -12.01
CA GLY A 589 20.95 17.32 -13.04
C GLY A 589 19.53 16.75 -12.93
N LEU A 590 18.72 17.05 -13.93
CA LEU A 590 17.36 16.54 -14.06
C LEU A 590 17.37 15.06 -14.43
N ARG A 591 16.70 14.24 -13.62
CA ARG A 591 16.54 12.82 -13.90
C ARG A 591 15.48 12.56 -14.95
N ALA A 592 15.73 11.58 -15.80
CA ALA A 592 14.78 11.17 -16.81
C ALA A 592 13.55 10.50 -16.18
N TYR A 593 12.40 10.73 -16.81
CA TYR A 593 11.18 9.99 -16.48
C TYR A 593 11.31 8.53 -16.91
N ILE A 594 10.91 7.60 -16.03
CA ILE A 594 10.97 6.15 -16.31
C ILE A 594 9.55 5.56 -16.27
N PRO A 595 9.02 5.11 -17.40
CA PRO A 595 7.73 4.44 -17.47
C PRO A 595 7.87 2.93 -17.25
N TRP A 596 7.85 2.52 -15.99
CA TRP A 596 7.93 1.12 -15.58
C TRP A 596 6.67 0.34 -15.95
N ARG A 597 6.84 -0.89 -16.44
CA ARG A 597 5.77 -1.82 -16.86
C ARG A 597 6.10 -3.24 -16.43
N SER A 598 5.07 -3.96 -15.95
CA SER A 598 5.16 -5.38 -15.69
C SER A 598 3.78 -6.02 -15.86
N ASN A 599 3.68 -7.04 -16.72
CA ASN A 599 2.46 -7.83 -16.92
C ASN A 599 2.66 -9.21 -16.30
N MET A 600 1.72 -9.61 -15.48
CA MET A 600 1.71 -10.89 -14.79
C MET A 600 0.57 -11.75 -15.31
N TYR A 601 0.82 -13.04 -15.47
CA TYR A 601 -0.16 -14.02 -15.93
C TYR A 601 -0.14 -15.21 -14.98
N GLU A 602 -1.31 -15.65 -14.59
CA GLU A 602 -1.47 -16.80 -13.72
C GLU A 602 -2.69 -17.63 -14.15
N ALA A 603 -2.61 -18.94 -13.94
CA ALA A 603 -3.73 -19.87 -14.10
C ALA A 603 -3.72 -20.88 -12.97
N PHE A 604 -4.89 -21.40 -12.61
CA PHE A 604 -4.99 -22.45 -11.60
C PHE A 604 -6.09 -23.45 -11.91
N ALA A 605 -5.92 -24.64 -11.35
CA ALA A 605 -6.94 -25.67 -11.24
C ALA A 605 -6.92 -26.19 -9.80
N GLN A 606 -8.10 -26.40 -9.23
CA GLN A 606 -8.23 -26.94 -7.86
C GLN A 606 -9.51 -27.76 -7.71
N ASP A 607 -9.50 -28.67 -6.73
CA ASP A 607 -10.65 -29.42 -6.30
C ASP A 607 -10.82 -29.31 -4.77
N SER A 608 -12.05 -29.25 -4.35
CA SER A 608 -12.47 -29.49 -2.98
C SER A 608 -13.34 -30.72 -2.98
N TRP A 609 -12.79 -31.82 -2.44
CA TRP A 609 -13.42 -33.12 -2.39
C TRP A 609 -13.97 -33.43 -1.02
N LYS A 610 -15.28 -33.55 -0.90
CA LYS A 610 -15.96 -34.02 0.31
C LYS A 610 -15.87 -35.55 0.35
N VAL A 611 -14.76 -36.06 0.92
CA VAL A 611 -14.47 -37.50 0.98
C VAL A 611 -15.50 -38.24 1.82
N ARG A 612 -15.85 -37.63 2.95
CA ARG A 612 -16.88 -38.08 3.92
C ARG A 612 -17.63 -36.85 4.44
N PRO A 613 -18.79 -37.03 5.09
CA PRO A 613 -19.53 -35.89 5.67
C PRO A 613 -18.71 -35.04 6.63
N ASP A 614 -17.72 -35.63 7.31
CA ASP A 614 -16.85 -34.98 8.29
C ASP A 614 -15.47 -34.60 7.74
N LEU A 615 -15.08 -34.99 6.50
CA LEU A 615 -13.74 -34.79 5.95
C LEU A 615 -13.77 -34.17 4.56
N THR A 616 -13.15 -33.02 4.43
CA THR A 616 -12.89 -32.34 3.14
C THR A 616 -11.38 -32.33 2.86
N LEU A 617 -11.00 -32.76 1.65
CA LEU A 617 -9.65 -32.62 1.11
C LEU A 617 -9.65 -31.52 0.05
N GLU A 618 -8.61 -30.71 0.03
CA GLU A 618 -8.43 -29.63 -0.94
C GLU A 618 -7.06 -29.78 -1.58
N TYR A 619 -7.02 -29.81 -2.90
CA TYR A 619 -5.77 -29.87 -3.67
C TYR A 619 -5.88 -29.06 -4.95
N GLY A 620 -4.74 -28.54 -5.39
CA GLY A 620 -4.70 -27.72 -6.59
C GLY A 620 -3.29 -27.35 -7.02
N LEU A 621 -3.22 -26.82 -8.22
CA LEU A 621 -1.99 -26.36 -8.83
C LEU A 621 -2.19 -24.96 -9.38
N ARG A 622 -1.24 -24.07 -9.12
CA ARG A 622 -1.18 -22.75 -9.73
C ARG A 622 0.09 -22.61 -10.56
N TRP A 623 -0.07 -22.11 -11.77
CA TRP A 623 0.99 -21.64 -12.61
C TRP A 623 1.05 -20.11 -12.57
N SER A 624 2.25 -19.54 -12.50
CA SER A 624 2.47 -18.09 -12.48
C SER A 624 3.66 -17.71 -13.34
N TYR A 625 3.51 -16.61 -14.08
CA TYR A 625 4.57 -15.92 -14.80
C TYR A 625 4.59 -14.47 -14.33
N MET A 626 5.60 -14.10 -13.51
CA MET A 626 5.69 -12.84 -12.79
C MET A 626 6.98 -12.08 -13.14
N PRO A 627 7.07 -11.46 -14.33
CA PRO A 627 8.28 -10.72 -14.70
C PRO A 627 8.46 -9.50 -13.79
N PRO A 628 9.72 -9.13 -13.48
CA PRO A 628 10.02 -7.87 -12.83
C PRO A 628 9.61 -6.69 -13.72
N PHE A 629 9.80 -5.46 -13.23
CA PHE A 629 9.49 -4.28 -14.01
C PHE A 629 10.58 -3.99 -15.05
N GLY A 630 10.17 -3.62 -16.26
CA GLY A 630 11.03 -3.08 -17.30
C GLY A 630 10.59 -1.67 -17.70
N SER A 631 11.48 -0.85 -18.27
CA SER A 631 11.12 0.44 -18.79
C SER A 631 10.52 0.35 -20.20
N ALA A 632 9.39 1.01 -20.44
CA ALA A 632 8.81 1.10 -21.77
C ALA A 632 9.69 1.93 -22.75
N TRP A 633 10.59 2.78 -22.24
CA TRP A 633 11.56 3.54 -23.04
C TRP A 633 12.93 2.88 -23.08
N GLY A 634 13.14 1.75 -22.38
CA GLY A 634 14.44 1.09 -22.30
C GLY A 634 15.47 1.81 -21.43
N ASN A 635 15.10 2.92 -20.79
CA ASN A 635 16.00 3.71 -19.93
C ASN A 635 16.11 3.11 -18.53
N PHE A 636 16.65 1.92 -18.49
CA PHE A 636 16.87 1.11 -17.30
C PHE A 636 18.14 0.29 -17.52
N GLN A 637 19.02 0.24 -16.57
CA GLN A 637 20.34 -0.35 -16.73
C GLN A 637 20.76 -1.15 -15.51
N SER A 638 21.75 -2.00 -15.68
CA SER A 638 22.44 -2.71 -14.61
C SER A 638 23.90 -2.93 -14.97
N PHE A 639 24.75 -2.98 -13.96
CA PHE A 639 26.10 -3.50 -14.14
C PHE A 639 26.05 -5.04 -14.24
N ASN A 640 26.67 -5.60 -15.27
CA ASN A 640 26.78 -7.04 -15.44
C ASN A 640 28.26 -7.40 -15.63
N PRO A 641 28.87 -8.09 -14.66
CA PRO A 641 30.29 -8.42 -14.70
C PRO A 641 30.70 -9.30 -15.89
N ASN A 642 29.75 -10.06 -16.48
CA ASN A 642 30.02 -10.89 -17.66
C ASN A 642 30.30 -10.07 -18.92
N PHE A 643 29.92 -8.80 -18.95
CA PHE A 643 30.18 -7.87 -20.04
C PHE A 643 31.25 -6.82 -19.69
N TYR A 644 31.89 -6.95 -18.55
CA TYR A 644 32.99 -6.08 -18.18
C TYR A 644 34.31 -6.54 -18.85
N ASP A 645 34.88 -5.65 -19.67
CA ASP A 645 36.18 -5.89 -20.34
C ASP A 645 37.31 -5.18 -19.57
N PHE A 646 38.18 -5.94 -18.94
CA PHE A 646 39.33 -5.40 -18.20
C PHE A 646 40.28 -4.56 -19.07
N LYS A 647 40.33 -4.79 -20.38
CA LYS A 647 41.15 -3.99 -21.30
C LYS A 647 40.55 -2.60 -21.58
N GLN A 648 39.30 -2.42 -21.29
CA GLN A 648 38.58 -1.15 -21.44
C GLN A 648 38.27 -0.50 -20.08
N ALA A 649 38.93 -0.97 -19.02
CA ALA A 649 38.79 -0.35 -17.70
C ALA A 649 39.36 1.07 -17.73
N VAL A 650 38.62 2.00 -17.11
CA VAL A 650 39.08 3.39 -16.96
C VAL A 650 40.15 3.49 -15.88
N THR A 651 41.11 4.40 -16.04
CA THR A 651 42.09 4.75 -15.01
C THR A 651 41.45 5.79 -14.07
N VAL A 652 41.37 5.49 -12.79
CA VAL A 652 40.94 6.41 -11.75
C VAL A 652 42.14 7.05 -11.09
N ARG A 653 42.21 8.38 -11.09
CA ARG A 653 43.25 9.17 -10.46
C ARG A 653 43.14 9.16 -8.94
N ALA A 654 44.16 9.60 -8.24
CA ALA A 654 44.16 9.65 -6.78
C ALA A 654 43.10 10.56 -6.17
N ASP A 655 42.60 11.54 -6.92
CA ASP A 655 41.53 12.44 -6.55
C ASP A 655 40.11 11.87 -6.83
N GLY A 656 40.04 10.64 -7.36
CA GLY A 656 38.78 9.96 -7.72
C GLY A 656 38.24 10.31 -9.11
N SER A 657 38.89 11.24 -9.85
CA SER A 657 38.50 11.57 -11.22
C SER A 657 38.93 10.48 -12.20
N VAL A 658 38.16 10.33 -13.29
CA VAL A 658 38.50 9.42 -14.38
C VAL A 658 39.50 10.13 -15.34
N GLU A 659 40.58 9.44 -15.73
CA GLU A 659 41.53 9.95 -16.72
C GLU A 659 40.86 9.95 -18.12
N PRO A 660 40.73 11.12 -18.79
CA PRO A 660 40.12 11.20 -20.10
C PRO A 660 40.78 10.26 -21.14
N GLY A 661 39.99 9.47 -21.83
CA GLY A 661 40.42 8.56 -22.86
C GLY A 661 41.13 7.28 -22.35
N SER A 662 41.19 7.02 -21.06
CA SER A 662 41.83 5.85 -20.49
C SER A 662 41.10 4.53 -20.71
N GLY A 663 39.83 4.55 -21.04
CA GLY A 663 38.97 3.38 -21.26
C GLY A 663 37.55 3.73 -21.62
N PHE A 664 36.61 2.80 -21.47
CA PHE A 664 35.18 3.01 -21.69
C PHE A 664 34.46 3.25 -20.37
N LEU A 665 33.92 4.46 -20.19
CA LEU A 665 33.32 4.89 -18.92
C LEU A 665 32.13 3.99 -18.48
N TYR A 666 31.41 3.45 -19.43
CA TYR A 666 30.23 2.62 -19.18
C TYR A 666 30.50 1.13 -19.30
N ASN A 667 31.77 0.72 -19.15
CA ASN A 667 32.21 -0.66 -19.25
C ASN A 667 31.47 -1.57 -18.25
N GLY A 668 30.85 -2.64 -18.76
CA GLY A 668 30.02 -3.57 -17.97
C GLY A 668 28.60 -3.07 -17.66
N ILE A 669 28.26 -1.85 -18.04
CA ILE A 669 26.85 -1.39 -17.99
C ILE A 669 26.07 -2.01 -19.14
N THR A 670 24.88 -2.51 -18.86
CA THR A 670 24.01 -3.15 -19.86
C THR A 670 22.64 -2.51 -19.91
N LEU A 671 22.10 -2.39 -21.13
CA LEU A 671 20.73 -1.95 -21.42
C LEU A 671 19.86 -3.12 -21.89
N PRO A 672 18.54 -3.07 -21.69
CA PRO A 672 17.61 -4.12 -22.08
C PRO A 672 17.36 -4.17 -23.59
N GLY A 673 17.32 -5.37 -24.18
CA GLY A 673 17.06 -5.57 -25.59
C GLY A 673 18.31 -5.50 -26.47
N LYS A 674 18.09 -5.30 -27.77
CA LYS A 674 19.14 -5.19 -28.81
C LYS A 674 19.42 -3.75 -29.24
N ASP A 675 18.49 -2.86 -29.04
CA ASP A 675 18.57 -1.45 -29.41
C ASP A 675 17.47 -0.66 -28.66
N TRP A 676 17.55 0.67 -28.75
CA TRP A 676 16.54 1.55 -28.18
C TRP A 676 15.14 1.29 -28.77
N PRO A 677 14.10 1.15 -27.95
CA PRO A 677 12.75 1.09 -28.47
C PRO A 677 12.34 2.42 -29.13
N LYS A 678 11.46 2.35 -30.14
CA LYS A 678 10.94 3.56 -30.83
C LYS A 678 10.42 4.64 -29.84
N ALA A 679 9.91 4.21 -28.71
CA ALA A 679 9.42 5.10 -27.66
C ALA A 679 10.52 5.95 -26.99
N ALA A 680 11.80 5.59 -27.11
CA ALA A 680 12.92 6.37 -26.60
C ALA A 680 13.28 7.55 -27.50
N THR A 681 13.01 7.44 -28.82
CA THR A 681 13.40 8.44 -29.83
C THR A 681 12.80 9.81 -29.50
N GLY A 682 13.65 10.83 -29.43
CA GLY A 682 13.27 12.21 -29.12
C GLY A 682 12.89 12.47 -27.65
N ARG A 683 12.94 11.43 -26.78
CA ARG A 683 12.66 11.55 -25.34
C ARG A 683 13.90 11.42 -24.47
N LEU A 684 14.88 10.64 -24.91
CA LEU A 684 16.11 10.38 -24.20
C LEU A 684 17.29 10.91 -25.01
N PRO A 685 17.99 11.97 -24.55
CA PRO A 685 19.17 12.50 -25.24
C PRO A 685 20.25 11.43 -25.47
N PHE A 686 20.51 10.58 -24.47
CA PHE A 686 21.49 9.51 -24.56
C PHE A 686 21.16 8.45 -25.64
N ALA A 687 19.90 8.31 -26.03
CA ALA A 687 19.52 7.40 -27.11
C ALA A 687 20.02 7.88 -28.50
N ALA A 688 20.39 9.14 -28.64
CA ALA A 688 21.02 9.68 -29.85
C ALA A 688 22.54 9.52 -29.86
N ASP A 689 23.15 9.19 -28.73
CA ASP A 689 24.60 8.96 -28.59
C ASP A 689 24.97 7.60 -29.20
N PRO A 690 25.88 7.53 -30.20
CA PRO A 690 26.35 6.28 -30.77
C PRO A 690 26.96 5.32 -29.72
N GLU A 691 27.62 5.84 -28.68
CA GLU A 691 28.21 5.02 -27.61
C GLU A 691 27.17 4.25 -26.81
N SER A 692 25.92 4.75 -26.75
CA SER A 692 24.82 4.06 -26.10
C SER A 692 24.53 2.68 -26.70
N LYS A 693 24.78 2.49 -28.00
CA LYS A 693 24.57 1.21 -28.69
C LYS A 693 25.48 0.10 -28.21
N ARG A 694 26.65 0.44 -27.68
CA ARG A 694 27.62 -0.53 -27.10
C ARG A 694 27.10 -1.20 -25.83
N LEU A 695 26.05 -0.66 -25.22
CA LEU A 695 25.48 -1.17 -23.95
C LEU A 695 24.41 -2.23 -24.18
N PHE A 696 24.03 -2.52 -25.43
CA PHE A 696 23.02 -3.54 -25.73
C PHE A 696 23.67 -4.88 -26.01
N HIS A 697 23.25 -5.92 -25.26
CA HIS A 697 23.78 -7.27 -25.32
C HIS A 697 22.68 -8.33 -25.53
N ASP A 698 21.56 -7.96 -26.16
CA ASP A 698 20.40 -8.84 -26.40
C ASP A 698 19.78 -9.42 -25.11
N LEU A 699 19.84 -8.66 -24.03
CA LEU A 699 19.27 -9.05 -22.76
C LEU A 699 17.73 -8.93 -22.76
N PRO A 700 17.03 -9.68 -21.90
CA PRO A 700 15.60 -9.52 -21.72
C PRO A 700 15.21 -8.06 -21.39
N LYS A 701 13.97 -7.66 -21.73
CA LYS A 701 13.46 -6.30 -21.43
C LYS A 701 13.47 -5.93 -19.94
N THR A 702 13.63 -6.90 -19.09
CA THR A 702 13.74 -6.80 -17.64
C THR A 702 15.18 -7.00 -17.14
N LEU A 703 16.18 -7.09 -18.05
CA LEU A 703 17.60 -7.43 -17.79
C LEU A 703 17.81 -8.81 -17.18
N THR A 704 16.78 -9.50 -16.75
CA THR A 704 16.82 -10.87 -16.21
C THR A 704 15.78 -11.75 -16.87
N GLU A 705 16.02 -13.03 -16.90
CA GLU A 705 15.04 -14.01 -17.32
C GLU A 705 13.94 -14.15 -16.26
N THR A 706 12.75 -14.50 -16.73
CA THR A 706 11.59 -14.79 -15.88
C THR A 706 11.21 -16.24 -16.04
N HIS A 707 11.16 -16.97 -14.94
CA HIS A 707 10.82 -18.38 -14.95
C HIS A 707 9.33 -18.62 -14.72
N HIS A 708 8.83 -19.75 -15.23
CA HIS A 708 7.50 -20.24 -14.92
C HIS A 708 7.50 -20.88 -13.54
N LEU A 709 6.58 -20.45 -12.68
CA LEU A 709 6.47 -20.93 -11.31
C LEU A 709 5.27 -21.85 -11.19
N TRP A 710 5.47 -23.03 -10.61
CA TRP A 710 4.44 -24.01 -10.34
C TRP A 710 4.26 -24.14 -8.81
N ALA A 711 3.06 -23.96 -8.34
CA ALA A 711 2.77 -23.84 -6.93
C ALA A 711 1.65 -24.84 -6.52
N PRO A 712 2.02 -26.08 -6.14
CA PRO A 712 1.06 -27.05 -5.60
C PRO A 712 0.49 -26.59 -4.25
N ARG A 713 -0.75 -26.99 -4.00
CA ARG A 713 -1.50 -26.76 -2.75
C ARG A 713 -2.17 -28.05 -2.34
N LEU A 714 -2.07 -28.36 -1.03
CA LEU A 714 -2.76 -29.45 -0.38
C LEU A 714 -3.35 -28.95 0.93
N GLY A 715 -4.55 -29.39 1.29
CA GLY A 715 -5.17 -29.03 2.53
C GLY A 715 -6.27 -30.00 2.93
N PHE A 716 -6.63 -29.99 4.21
CA PHE A 716 -7.74 -30.76 4.72
C PHE A 716 -8.48 -29.99 5.81
N ALA A 717 -9.76 -30.31 5.97
CA ALA A 717 -10.59 -29.91 7.08
C ALA A 717 -11.35 -31.13 7.59
N TRP A 718 -11.18 -31.48 8.86
CA TRP A 718 -11.78 -32.63 9.49
C TRP A 718 -12.58 -32.24 10.71
N ASP A 719 -13.87 -32.48 10.69
CA ASP A 719 -14.78 -32.39 11.84
C ASP A 719 -14.66 -33.65 12.68
N ILE A 720 -13.84 -33.64 13.75
CA ILE A 720 -13.44 -34.81 14.53
C ILE A 720 -14.64 -35.52 15.11
N ALA A 721 -15.66 -34.81 15.57
CA ALA A 721 -16.83 -35.36 16.22
C ALA A 721 -18.08 -35.40 15.31
N GLY A 722 -18.01 -34.87 14.08
CA GLY A 722 -19.15 -34.75 13.18
C GLY A 722 -20.29 -33.86 13.67
N ALA A 723 -20.06 -33.08 14.73
CA ALA A 723 -21.03 -32.20 15.37
C ALA A 723 -20.83 -30.72 15.03
N HIS A 724 -19.93 -30.41 14.09
CA HIS A 724 -19.55 -29.06 13.67
C HIS A 724 -19.02 -28.13 14.79
N GLN A 725 -18.46 -28.73 15.84
CA GLN A 725 -17.94 -28.02 17.02
C GLN A 725 -16.41 -27.98 17.07
N THR A 726 -15.73 -29.04 16.59
CA THR A 726 -14.27 -29.13 16.64
C THR A 726 -13.70 -29.51 15.27
N ILE A 727 -13.07 -28.57 14.61
CA ILE A 727 -12.52 -28.74 13.28
C ILE A 727 -10.99 -28.70 13.31
N LEU A 728 -10.35 -29.78 12.90
CA LEU A 728 -8.91 -29.84 12.65
C LEU A 728 -8.63 -29.44 11.19
N ARG A 729 -7.71 -28.49 10.99
CA ARG A 729 -7.30 -28.03 9.67
C ARG A 729 -5.80 -28.11 9.52
N GLY A 730 -5.36 -28.42 8.31
CA GLY A 730 -3.95 -28.41 7.96
C GLY A 730 -3.76 -28.25 6.47
N GLY A 731 -2.57 -27.85 6.08
CA GLY A 731 -2.25 -27.70 4.67
C GLY A 731 -0.77 -27.47 4.42
N PHE A 732 -0.38 -27.69 3.17
CA PHE A 732 0.95 -27.44 2.64
C PHE A 732 0.83 -26.78 1.26
N GLY A 733 1.75 -25.87 0.95
CA GLY A 733 1.77 -25.25 -0.38
C GLY A 733 3.03 -24.45 -0.66
N MET A 734 3.29 -24.25 -1.94
CA MET A 734 4.31 -23.33 -2.45
C MET A 734 3.65 -21.99 -2.81
N PHE A 735 4.31 -20.89 -2.47
CA PHE A 735 3.79 -19.53 -2.65
C PHE A 735 4.85 -18.65 -3.30
N SER A 736 4.44 -17.71 -4.11
CA SER A 736 5.33 -16.80 -4.83
C SER A 736 4.87 -15.37 -4.66
N ASP A 737 5.84 -14.46 -4.50
CA ASP A 737 5.60 -13.03 -4.41
C ASP A 737 5.96 -12.31 -5.70
N ARG A 738 5.20 -11.30 -6.02
CA ARG A 738 5.59 -10.33 -7.03
C ARG A 738 6.57 -9.32 -6.46
N ILE A 739 7.75 -9.16 -7.10
CA ILE A 739 8.71 -8.14 -6.75
C ILE A 739 8.13 -6.73 -6.96
N THR A 740 8.36 -5.82 -6.02
CA THR A 740 7.88 -4.44 -6.13
C THR A 740 8.76 -3.62 -7.06
N CYS A 741 8.23 -2.53 -7.60
CA CYS A 741 8.99 -1.68 -8.50
C CYS A 741 10.22 -1.07 -7.80
N ASN A 742 10.13 -0.66 -6.55
CA ASN A 742 11.26 -0.11 -5.81
C ASN A 742 12.38 -1.12 -5.60
N ASP A 743 12.05 -2.36 -5.21
CA ASP A 743 13.06 -3.39 -4.97
C ASP A 743 13.84 -3.73 -6.25
N TRP A 744 13.20 -3.51 -7.40
CA TRP A 744 13.79 -3.75 -8.71
C TRP A 744 14.45 -2.52 -9.32
N SER A 745 13.89 -1.32 -9.13
CA SER A 745 14.31 -0.10 -9.82
C SER A 745 15.52 0.61 -9.22
N HIS A 746 15.83 0.37 -7.94
CA HIS A 746 16.95 1.03 -7.27
C HIS A 746 18.30 0.85 -7.99
N PRO A 747 18.66 -0.33 -8.51
CA PRO A 747 19.92 -0.48 -9.26
C PRO A 747 19.92 0.21 -10.62
N GLY A 748 18.73 0.52 -11.19
CA GLY A 748 18.61 1.04 -12.56
C GLY A 748 18.69 2.56 -12.69
N GLY A 749 18.75 3.30 -11.59
CA GLY A 749 18.66 4.76 -11.59
C GLY A 749 20.01 5.49 -11.55
N VAL A 750 21.06 4.95 -12.17
CA VAL A 750 22.42 5.50 -12.13
C VAL A 750 22.89 5.94 -13.53
N SER A 751 24.03 6.67 -13.59
CA SER A 751 24.70 7.00 -14.85
C SER A 751 24.86 5.78 -15.77
N PRO A 752 24.76 5.90 -17.11
CA PRO A 752 24.70 7.13 -17.90
C PRO A 752 23.32 7.69 -18.17
N LEU A 753 22.27 7.01 -17.79
CA LEU A 753 20.89 7.44 -18.09
C LEU A 753 20.40 8.58 -17.19
N GLN A 754 21.11 8.77 -16.08
CA GLN A 754 20.83 9.81 -15.09
C GLN A 754 22.12 10.58 -14.80
N PRO A 755 22.10 11.91 -14.76
CA PRO A 755 23.26 12.73 -14.46
C PRO A 755 23.70 12.62 -13.00
#